data_87b1ee2ae15ca02a843a6bb0768874f3
#
_entry.id   87b1ee2ae15ca02a843a6bb0768874f3
#
_cell.length_a   1.000
_cell.length_b   1.000
_cell.length_c   1.000
_cell.angle_alpha   90.00
_cell.angle_beta   90.00
_cell.angle_gamma   90.00
#
_symmetry.space_group_name_H-M   'P 1'
#
loop_
_entity.id
_entity.type
_entity.pdbx_description
1 polymer ?
#
loop_
_entity_poly.entity_id
_entity_poly.type
_entity_poly.pdbx_seq_one_letter_code
_entity_poly.pdbx_strand_id
1 'polypeptide(L)'
;MWFLDWILGSKKETRTETDEKLTESEETTDLPTEDVLELGWYWSENKNELQMAKIKEKDRRTHLYVIGASGAGKSKFLESLIRQDILNKKGFGLIDPHGDLAEEIKGFLAMVLPEEEAEERVVYIDPANEEYTIAFNPLEKIEGVSSAEIAAELIEAFKKIWYDSWGARMEDLLRNTLISLIESELTLVHLPRFLTDEDFRLNILDKVKHPITKQYFTRFNNLSPKTRDEWMESTLNKVNAFLSDDRLRDMFSFKKSSFSLREIMDDSRILLLKLDRGRLKENADLVGSLFMTKLKLAAFSRSGVPKEQRVQFYLYIDEFQNFATKTFIELLSEARKYGLSLVLAHQNLSQLPKDLQDSILTNCGIQASFRISRRDAKTMAKEFFETTGTEVKTFSISPESSNTQFYSYQEEWEKYFQELQSLPNRAFYVKHKIEGGIIPLKTDNVAPSYELAGVSKEAYDEILEDYHFGLKYLKPRRKPQLIETKEKGKKSEIKEAIEVKAEIPQSETRPELKKSKAFEEITASLTPLEKAMLWAIGTGNYLASEIYEEANKKLKSLGASTSNYSEFKKKFYELSKLPPEGKGLIEFVKRGKSFCYWLSQWGEIAFAEKFGIPSDRAINELGGGGKLGKAVSLELIKNWLEPEDYKVRKEDLVETDLNISERGYTDLVAEKDGQILRIEIEHRTTKDQIEKNIRKNLEYSDTLYEIASDETAKKKLIQVALKTMFRLRKEKPDKELMVKIATIDELKKNGFKVWFDVGNR
;
A
#
# COMPACT_ATOMS: atom_id res chain seq x y z
N MET A 1 38.05 5.38 15.28
CA MET A 1 38.19 4.57 16.52
C MET A 1 37.27 5.10 17.59
N TRP A 2 37.23 6.37 17.85
CA TRP A 2 36.43 7.05 18.85
C TRP A 2 34.90 6.84 18.70
N PHE A 3 34.37 6.91 17.47
CA PHE A 3 32.95 6.65 17.16
C PHE A 3 32.54 5.16 17.38
N LEU A 4 33.48 4.24 17.13
CA LEU A 4 33.25 2.80 17.38
C LEU A 4 33.28 2.51 18.89
N ASP A 5 34.16 3.20 19.66
CA ASP A 5 34.23 3.07 21.12
C ASP A 5 32.95 3.57 21.80
N TRP A 6 32.34 4.65 21.28
CA TRP A 6 31.06 5.17 21.76
C TRP A 6 29.89 4.17 21.44
N ILE A 7 29.88 3.60 20.24
CA ILE A 7 28.85 2.60 19.85
C ILE A 7 29.00 1.30 20.67
N LEU A 8 30.24 0.91 21.00
CA LEU A 8 30.57 -0.32 21.72
C LEU A 8 30.59 -0.15 23.25
N GLY A 9 30.39 1.05 23.77
CA GLY A 9 30.23 1.34 25.21
C GLY A 9 31.53 1.36 26.02
N SER A 10 32.69 1.51 25.39
CA SER A 10 33.96 1.63 26.13
C SER A 10 34.37 3.10 26.31
N LYS A 11 34.40 3.56 27.55
CA LYS A 11 34.93 4.88 27.92
C LYS A 11 36.46 4.89 27.99
N LYS A 12 37.09 5.84 27.31
CA LYS A 12 38.38 6.43 27.75
C LYS A 12 38.45 7.88 27.33
N GLU A 13 38.66 8.71 28.34
CA GLU A 13 38.89 10.15 28.24
C GLU A 13 40.30 10.46 27.78
N THR A 14 40.48 11.41 26.89
CA THR A 14 41.62 12.32 26.90
C THR A 14 41.28 13.62 26.15
N ARG A 15 41.46 14.74 26.85
CA ARG A 15 41.32 16.12 26.36
C ARG A 15 42.58 16.55 25.59
N THR A 16 42.40 17.37 24.57
CA THR A 16 43.25 18.56 24.32
C THR A 16 42.48 19.62 23.54
N GLU A 17 42.65 20.84 24.03
CA GLU A 17 42.03 22.09 23.60
C GLU A 17 42.63 22.60 22.29
N THR A 18 41.82 23.12 21.40
CA THR A 18 42.06 24.33 20.62
C THR A 18 40.72 24.94 20.24
N ASP A 19 40.34 25.96 21.02
CA ASP A 19 39.24 26.87 20.72
C ASP A 19 39.71 27.96 19.77
N GLU A 20 38.90 28.26 18.75
CA GLU A 20 38.68 29.64 18.29
C GLU A 20 37.32 29.83 17.66
N LYS A 21 36.49 30.50 18.44
CA LYS A 21 35.44 31.48 18.10
C LYS A 21 34.61 31.30 16.81
N LEU A 22 33.37 30.90 17.00
CA LEU A 22 32.27 31.47 16.26
C LEU A 22 31.27 32.11 17.24
N THR A 23 31.12 33.39 17.07
CA THR A 23 30.34 34.34 17.83
C THR A 23 28.86 34.00 17.84
N GLU A 24 28.30 34.07 19.04
CA GLU A 24 26.87 34.17 19.31
C GLU A 24 26.27 35.39 18.60
N SER A 25 25.14 35.23 17.98
CA SER A 25 24.21 36.31 17.71
C SER A 25 22.78 35.85 18.02
N GLU A 26 22.22 36.63 18.83
CA GLU A 26 20.97 36.60 19.56
C GLU A 26 19.69 36.48 18.75
N GLU A 27 18.69 36.02 19.52
CA GLU A 27 17.26 36.37 19.49
C GLU A 27 16.33 35.78 18.43
N THR A 28 15.49 34.96 18.99
CA THR A 28 14.19 34.48 18.59
C THR A 28 13.29 35.56 18.02
N THR A 29 12.99 35.44 16.75
CA THR A 29 11.69 35.83 16.17
C THR A 29 11.10 34.61 15.50
N ASP A 30 9.82 34.33 15.73
CA ASP A 30 9.04 33.28 15.12
C ASP A 30 9.09 33.38 13.58
N LEU A 31 10.13 32.79 13.00
CA LEU A 31 10.20 32.50 11.57
C LEU A 31 9.50 31.16 11.34
N PRO A 32 8.77 31.00 10.22
CA PRO A 32 8.15 29.73 9.89
C PRO A 32 9.19 28.63 9.98
N THR A 33 8.90 27.55 10.72
CA THR A 33 9.76 26.40 10.91
C THR A 33 10.27 25.92 9.55
N GLU A 34 11.57 26.10 9.27
CA GLU A 34 12.17 25.62 8.01
C GLU A 34 11.89 24.11 7.89
N ASP A 35 11.31 23.71 6.76
CA ASP A 35 11.10 22.32 6.42
C ASP A 35 12.45 21.58 6.43
N VAL A 36 12.62 20.69 7.39
CA VAL A 36 13.84 19.91 7.57
C VAL A 36 13.55 18.42 7.49
N LEU A 37 14.53 17.66 7.01
CA LEU A 37 14.51 16.19 7.00
C LEU A 37 15.53 15.67 7.99
N GLU A 38 15.10 14.80 8.90
CA GLU A 38 15.95 14.16 9.91
C GLU A 38 16.66 12.95 9.32
N LEU A 39 17.98 12.89 9.49
CA LEU A 39 18.83 11.83 8.92
C LEU A 39 19.20 10.75 9.94
N GLY A 40 19.44 11.14 11.19
CA GLY A 40 19.88 10.25 12.25
C GLY A 40 20.63 10.96 13.36
N TRP A 41 20.97 10.21 14.38
CA TRP A 41 21.59 10.71 15.61
C TRP A 41 23.10 10.70 15.55
N TYR A 42 23.73 11.73 16.13
CA TYR A 42 25.16 11.80 16.37
C TYR A 42 25.43 12.35 17.76
N TRP A 43 26.62 12.04 18.26
CA TRP A 43 27.10 12.61 19.52
C TRP A 43 27.76 13.96 19.26
N SER A 44 27.23 15.02 19.85
CA SER A 44 27.82 16.36 19.80
C SER A 44 28.80 16.53 20.95
N GLU A 45 30.11 16.58 20.65
CA GLU A 45 31.15 16.79 21.65
C GLU A 45 31.01 18.16 22.35
N ASN A 46 30.69 19.20 21.58
CA ASN A 46 30.58 20.56 22.10
C ASN A 46 29.45 20.71 23.12
N LYS A 47 28.35 19.94 22.95
CA LYS A 47 27.20 19.99 23.86
C LYS A 47 27.16 18.81 24.82
N ASN A 48 28.00 17.80 24.61
CA ASN A 48 28.02 16.55 25.37
C ASN A 48 26.66 15.85 25.44
N GLU A 49 25.96 15.83 24.31
CA GLU A 49 24.60 15.22 24.17
C GLU A 49 24.39 14.61 22.79
N LEU A 50 23.37 13.74 22.69
CA LEU A 50 22.88 13.21 21.41
C LEU A 50 22.09 14.29 20.68
N GLN A 51 22.43 14.53 19.42
CA GLN A 51 21.72 15.46 18.54
C GLN A 51 21.23 14.79 17.27
N MET A 52 20.12 15.29 16.75
CA MET A 52 19.56 14.86 15.47
C MET A 52 20.16 15.68 14.33
N ALA A 53 20.83 15.01 13.41
CA ALA A 53 21.30 15.63 12.17
C ALA A 53 20.13 15.90 11.23
N LYS A 54 20.01 17.13 10.78
CA LYS A 54 18.92 17.60 9.92
C LYS A 54 19.46 18.23 8.66
N ILE A 55 18.74 18.04 7.53
CA ILE A 55 19.02 18.74 6.29
C ILE A 55 17.86 19.66 5.94
N LYS A 56 18.20 20.85 5.44
CA LYS A 56 17.22 21.82 4.96
C LYS A 56 16.67 21.40 3.60
N GLU A 57 15.44 21.78 3.29
CA GLU A 57 14.82 21.45 2.01
C GLU A 57 15.64 21.95 0.80
N LYS A 58 16.24 23.15 0.89
CA LYS A 58 17.07 23.68 -0.18
C LYS A 58 18.27 22.78 -0.53
N ASP A 59 18.84 22.10 0.48
CA ASP A 59 20.01 21.23 0.32
C ASP A 59 19.57 19.85 -0.17
N ARG A 60 18.44 19.36 0.29
CA ARG A 60 17.80 18.14 -0.17
C ARG A 60 17.50 18.17 -1.67
N ARG A 61 17.24 19.35 -2.25
CA ARG A 61 17.03 19.52 -3.71
C ARG A 61 18.24 19.14 -4.55
N THR A 62 19.42 18.94 -3.95
CA THR A 62 20.67 18.62 -4.64
C THR A 62 20.92 17.12 -4.82
N HIS A 63 19.89 16.31 -4.73
CA HIS A 63 19.93 14.85 -4.73
C HIS A 63 20.63 14.23 -3.52
N LEU A 64 20.15 13.05 -3.11
CA LEU A 64 20.70 12.23 -2.06
C LEU A 64 21.18 10.89 -2.64
N TYR A 65 22.41 10.52 -2.36
CA TYR A 65 22.99 9.23 -2.73
C TYR A 65 23.24 8.37 -1.51
N VAL A 66 22.79 7.11 -1.54
CA VAL A 66 22.92 6.15 -0.44
C VAL A 66 23.57 4.87 -0.94
N ILE A 67 24.73 4.53 -0.39
CA ILE A 67 25.42 3.27 -0.71
C ILE A 67 25.62 2.42 0.55
N GLY A 68 25.49 1.09 0.42
CA GLY A 68 25.76 0.17 1.53
C GLY A 68 25.42 -1.28 1.19
N ALA A 69 26.10 -2.22 1.80
CA ALA A 69 25.87 -3.64 1.64
C ALA A 69 24.42 -4.04 2.05
N SER A 70 23.99 -5.22 1.62
CA SER A 70 22.72 -5.79 2.07
C SER A 70 22.71 -5.95 3.59
N GLY A 71 21.58 -5.63 4.23
CA GLY A 71 21.41 -5.69 5.69
C GLY A 71 22.13 -4.57 6.47
N ALA A 72 22.77 -3.58 5.83
CA ALA A 72 23.41 -2.46 6.50
C ALA A 72 22.43 -1.40 7.05
N GLY A 73 21.16 -1.40 6.58
CA GLY A 73 20.10 -0.49 7.04
C GLY A 73 19.59 0.52 6.02
N LYS A 74 20.02 0.44 4.73
CA LYS A 74 19.60 1.37 3.66
C LYS A 74 18.08 1.50 3.51
N SER A 75 17.37 0.39 3.30
CA SER A 75 15.91 0.42 3.04
C SER A 75 15.15 0.98 4.25
N LYS A 76 15.57 0.68 5.48
CA LYS A 76 14.99 1.28 6.69
C LYS A 76 15.31 2.79 6.83
N PHE A 77 16.48 3.21 6.34
CA PHE A 77 16.79 4.63 6.22
C PHE A 77 15.89 5.34 5.20
N LEU A 78 15.72 4.77 3.99
CA LEU A 78 14.78 5.29 3.01
C LEU A 78 13.35 5.34 3.55
N GLU A 79 12.92 4.30 4.24
CA GLU A 79 11.61 4.24 4.89
C GLU A 79 11.41 5.37 5.90
N SER A 80 12.43 5.65 6.74
CA SER A 80 12.41 6.76 7.68
C SER A 80 12.21 8.12 6.98
N LEU A 81 12.94 8.36 5.89
CA LEU A 81 12.81 9.59 5.11
C LEU A 81 11.42 9.72 4.45
N ILE A 82 10.93 8.62 3.86
CA ILE A 82 9.60 8.59 3.20
C ILE A 82 8.49 8.82 4.22
N ARG A 83 8.57 8.21 5.41
CA ARG A 83 7.58 8.44 6.47
C ARG A 83 7.53 9.91 6.90
N GLN A 84 8.67 10.59 6.97
CA GLN A 84 8.71 12.03 7.21
C GLN A 84 8.06 12.83 6.08
N ASP A 85 8.29 12.47 4.81
CA ASP A 85 7.62 13.10 3.67
C ASP A 85 6.11 12.94 3.70
N ILE A 86 5.61 11.77 4.09
CA ILE A 86 4.18 11.53 4.26
C ILE A 86 3.59 12.45 5.33
N LEU A 87 4.25 12.52 6.51
CA LEU A 87 3.80 13.37 7.62
C LEU A 87 3.87 14.86 7.29
N ASN A 88 4.85 15.28 6.49
CA ASN A 88 5.03 16.65 6.02
C ASN A 88 4.24 16.96 4.74
N LYS A 89 3.37 16.05 4.30
CA LYS A 89 2.50 16.18 3.11
C LYS A 89 3.26 16.47 1.80
N LYS A 90 4.50 16.02 1.69
CA LYS A 90 5.32 16.17 0.46
C LYS A 90 4.84 15.21 -0.63
N GLY A 91 4.97 15.65 -1.89
CA GLY A 91 4.84 14.77 -3.04
C GLY A 91 6.10 13.96 -3.29
N PHE A 92 5.96 12.66 -3.44
CA PHE A 92 7.09 11.78 -3.74
C PHE A 92 6.70 10.56 -4.58
N GLY A 93 7.70 9.96 -5.23
CA GLY A 93 7.59 8.66 -5.87
C GLY A 93 8.54 7.66 -5.22
N LEU A 94 8.13 6.40 -5.12
CA LEU A 94 8.97 5.28 -4.74
C LEU A 94 8.97 4.25 -5.86
N ILE A 95 10.16 3.84 -6.32
CA ILE A 95 10.35 2.68 -7.20
C ILE A 95 11.08 1.62 -6.41
N ASP A 96 10.38 0.52 -6.15
CA ASP A 96 10.88 -0.60 -5.36
C ASP A 96 10.89 -1.89 -6.21
N PRO A 97 12.08 -2.42 -6.57
CA PRO A 97 12.19 -3.64 -7.37
C PRO A 97 11.83 -4.91 -6.59
N HIS A 98 11.94 -4.90 -5.27
CA HIS A 98 11.64 -6.05 -4.41
C HIS A 98 10.20 -6.04 -3.89
N GLY A 99 9.65 -4.87 -3.63
CA GLY A 99 8.28 -4.66 -3.18
C GLY A 99 8.11 -4.52 -1.67
N ASP A 100 9.10 -4.93 -0.87
CA ASP A 100 9.01 -4.92 0.59
C ASP A 100 8.87 -3.50 1.16
N LEU A 101 9.68 -2.56 0.65
CA LEU A 101 9.62 -1.16 1.06
C LEU A 101 8.29 -0.51 0.65
N ALA A 102 7.81 -0.81 -0.55
CA ALA A 102 6.53 -0.30 -1.04
C ALA A 102 5.34 -0.80 -0.20
N GLU A 103 5.36 -2.05 0.24
CA GLU A 103 4.34 -2.60 1.15
C GLU A 103 4.39 -1.96 2.54
N GLU A 104 5.58 -1.77 3.12
CA GLU A 104 5.73 -1.05 4.40
C GLU A 104 5.22 0.39 4.31
N ILE A 105 5.51 1.11 3.21
CA ILE A 105 5.01 2.46 2.99
C ILE A 105 3.50 2.46 2.74
N LYS A 106 2.97 1.50 1.96
CA LYS A 106 1.53 1.29 1.79
C LYS A 106 0.85 1.14 3.15
N GLY A 107 1.41 0.30 4.00
CA GLY A 107 0.90 0.09 5.34
C GLY A 107 0.94 1.35 6.21
N PHE A 108 2.03 2.11 6.16
CA PHE A 108 2.13 3.37 6.89
C PHE A 108 1.12 4.41 6.39
N LEU A 109 0.90 4.51 5.08
CA LEU A 109 -0.11 5.38 4.49
C LEU A 109 -1.53 5.02 4.95
N ALA A 110 -1.86 3.72 5.00
CA ALA A 110 -3.15 3.24 5.49
C ALA A 110 -3.40 3.64 6.95
N MET A 111 -2.34 3.73 7.76
CA MET A 111 -2.44 4.19 9.15
C MET A 111 -2.68 5.70 9.29
N VAL A 112 -1.99 6.51 8.47
CA VAL A 112 -1.90 7.96 8.71
C VAL A 112 -2.82 8.80 7.82
N LEU A 113 -3.22 8.30 6.64
CA LEU A 113 -4.11 9.02 5.74
C LEU A 113 -5.57 8.58 5.90
N PRO A 114 -6.53 9.53 5.86
CA PRO A 114 -7.92 9.20 5.58
C PRO A 114 -8.05 8.47 4.25
N GLU A 115 -9.01 7.54 4.11
CA GLU A 115 -9.21 6.80 2.88
C GLU A 115 -9.52 7.72 1.68
N GLU A 116 -10.31 8.76 1.90
CA GLU A 116 -10.62 9.77 0.89
C GLU A 116 -9.36 10.52 0.42
N GLU A 117 -8.48 10.93 1.37
CA GLU A 117 -7.22 11.57 1.04
C GLU A 117 -6.25 10.58 0.36
N ALA A 118 -6.23 9.33 0.81
CA ALA A 118 -5.41 8.28 0.19
C ALA A 118 -5.87 7.98 -1.24
N GLU A 119 -7.19 7.93 -1.50
CA GLU A 119 -7.76 7.73 -2.84
C GLU A 119 -7.41 8.88 -3.80
N GLU A 120 -7.33 10.11 -3.31
CA GLU A 120 -6.97 11.26 -4.13
C GLU A 120 -5.46 11.38 -4.36
N ARG A 121 -4.66 11.15 -3.32
CA ARG A 121 -3.23 11.46 -3.32
C ARG A 121 -2.35 10.29 -3.72
N VAL A 122 -2.77 9.02 -3.53
CA VAL A 122 -1.89 7.87 -3.72
C VAL A 122 -2.21 7.14 -5.01
N VAL A 123 -1.19 6.93 -5.83
CA VAL A 123 -1.21 6.06 -7.01
C VAL A 123 -0.32 4.87 -6.70
N TYR A 124 -0.94 3.74 -6.36
CA TYR A 124 -0.24 2.48 -6.09
C TYR A 124 -0.26 1.59 -7.32
N ILE A 125 0.90 1.18 -7.79
CA ILE A 125 1.09 0.40 -9.01
C ILE A 125 1.79 -0.90 -8.67
N ASP A 126 1.08 -2.01 -8.84
CA ASP A 126 1.60 -3.37 -8.72
C ASP A 126 1.33 -4.15 -10.02
N PRO A 127 2.29 -4.17 -10.96
CA PRO A 127 2.13 -4.90 -12.22
C PRO A 127 2.00 -6.42 -12.03
N ALA A 128 2.41 -6.95 -10.87
CA ALA A 128 2.31 -8.38 -10.56
C ALA A 128 0.95 -8.80 -9.98
N ASN A 129 0.06 -7.84 -9.68
CA ASN A 129 -1.28 -8.14 -9.17
C ASN A 129 -2.10 -8.95 -10.18
N GLU A 130 -2.84 -9.97 -9.72
CA GLU A 130 -3.58 -10.91 -10.58
C GLU A 130 -5.03 -10.49 -10.84
N GLU A 131 -5.61 -9.69 -9.96
CA GLU A 131 -7.01 -9.29 -10.05
C GLU A 131 -7.19 -7.98 -10.81
N TYR A 132 -6.29 -7.03 -10.58
CA TYR A 132 -6.36 -5.68 -11.13
C TYR A 132 -5.09 -5.35 -11.91
N THR A 133 -5.25 -4.48 -12.89
CA THR A 133 -4.14 -3.82 -13.59
C THR A 133 -4.33 -2.31 -13.56
N ILE A 134 -3.26 -1.58 -13.79
CA ILE A 134 -3.31 -0.15 -14.03
C ILE A 134 -2.98 0.12 -15.49
N ALA A 135 -3.72 0.98 -16.14
CA ALA A 135 -3.42 1.33 -17.52
C ALA A 135 -2.17 2.21 -17.57
N PHE A 136 -1.15 1.76 -18.27
CA PHE A 136 0.07 2.53 -18.51
C PHE A 136 0.50 2.39 -19.98
N ASN A 137 0.47 3.48 -20.73
CA ASN A 137 0.96 3.53 -22.10
C ASN A 137 2.27 4.31 -22.15
N PRO A 138 3.44 3.66 -22.25
CA PRO A 138 4.71 4.36 -22.38
C PRO A 138 4.83 5.14 -23.72
N LEU A 139 3.99 4.80 -24.73
CA LEU A 139 3.93 5.51 -26.01
C LEU A 139 3.00 6.72 -25.99
N GLU A 140 2.30 6.98 -24.89
CA GLU A 140 1.41 8.13 -24.79
C GLU A 140 2.17 9.44 -24.99
N LYS A 141 1.62 10.34 -25.81
CA LYS A 141 2.20 11.66 -26.10
C LYS A 141 2.25 12.51 -24.82
N ILE A 142 3.30 13.29 -24.70
CA ILE A 142 3.47 14.28 -23.63
C ILE A 142 3.48 15.66 -24.32
N GLU A 143 2.75 16.61 -23.77
CA GLU A 143 2.69 17.95 -24.30
C GLU A 143 4.09 18.59 -24.32
N GLY A 144 4.45 19.20 -25.47
CA GLY A 144 5.76 19.80 -25.66
C GLY A 144 6.91 18.84 -25.98
N VAL A 145 6.65 17.52 -26.09
CA VAL A 145 7.67 16.49 -26.39
C VAL A 145 7.36 15.84 -27.73
N SER A 146 8.34 15.79 -28.62
CA SER A 146 8.17 15.16 -29.93
C SER A 146 8.09 13.64 -29.88
N SER A 147 7.41 13.01 -30.87
CA SER A 147 7.33 11.55 -30.99
C SER A 147 8.72 10.91 -31.15
N ALA A 148 9.64 11.58 -31.82
CA ALA A 148 11.01 11.12 -31.99
C ALA A 148 11.80 11.13 -30.69
N GLU A 149 11.59 12.13 -29.82
CA GLU A 149 12.20 12.23 -28.51
C GLU A 149 11.67 11.14 -27.56
N ILE A 150 10.34 10.95 -27.51
CA ILE A 150 9.75 9.85 -26.73
C ILE A 150 10.30 8.49 -27.19
N ALA A 151 10.37 8.26 -28.51
CA ALA A 151 10.91 7.02 -29.07
C ALA A 151 12.40 6.84 -28.72
N ALA A 152 13.22 7.90 -28.78
CA ALA A 152 14.63 7.86 -28.44
C ALA A 152 14.86 7.44 -26.96
N GLU A 153 14.10 8.03 -26.05
CA GLU A 153 14.18 7.69 -24.63
C GLU A 153 13.74 6.24 -24.34
N LEU A 154 12.68 5.78 -24.99
CA LEU A 154 12.22 4.37 -24.84
C LEU A 154 13.25 3.38 -25.42
N ILE A 155 13.95 3.74 -26.49
CA ILE A 155 15.03 2.93 -27.07
C ILE A 155 16.14 2.70 -26.03
N GLU A 156 16.53 3.70 -25.27
CA GLU A 156 17.56 3.52 -24.23
C GLU A 156 17.09 2.55 -23.11
N ALA A 157 15.80 2.56 -22.76
CA ALA A 157 15.25 1.58 -21.82
C ALA A 157 15.33 0.15 -22.39
N PHE A 158 14.92 -0.06 -23.63
CA PHE A 158 15.02 -1.38 -24.29
C PHE A 158 16.48 -1.82 -24.48
N LYS A 159 17.36 -0.92 -24.86
CA LYS A 159 18.78 -1.18 -25.07
C LYS A 159 19.49 -1.66 -23.81
N LYS A 160 19.11 -1.13 -22.64
CA LYS A 160 19.63 -1.59 -21.36
C LYS A 160 19.28 -3.06 -21.11
N ILE A 161 18.02 -3.45 -21.32
CA ILE A 161 17.53 -4.80 -21.03
C ILE A 161 18.05 -5.82 -22.04
N TRP A 162 18.20 -5.41 -23.30
CA TRP A 162 18.61 -6.32 -24.39
C TRP A 162 20.04 -6.06 -24.85
N TYR A 163 20.90 -5.54 -23.97
CA TYR A 163 22.25 -5.08 -24.26
C TYR A 163 23.10 -6.10 -25.06
N ASP A 164 23.15 -7.35 -24.62
CA ASP A 164 23.98 -8.40 -25.23
C ASP A 164 23.56 -8.79 -26.67
N SER A 165 22.34 -8.45 -27.04
CA SER A 165 21.76 -8.81 -28.33
C SER A 165 21.27 -7.57 -29.10
N TRP A 166 21.72 -6.37 -28.70
CA TRP A 166 21.36 -5.12 -29.36
C TRP A 166 22.18 -4.86 -30.61
N GLY A 167 21.52 -4.49 -31.70
CA GLY A 167 22.19 -4.20 -32.97
C GLY A 167 21.60 -2.96 -33.65
N ALA A 168 22.42 -2.28 -34.47
CA ALA A 168 22.02 -1.03 -35.14
C ALA A 168 20.74 -1.20 -35.99
N ARG A 169 20.57 -2.35 -36.64
CA ARG A 169 19.38 -2.63 -37.47
C ARG A 169 18.12 -2.77 -36.61
N MET A 170 18.23 -3.45 -35.46
CA MET A 170 17.13 -3.58 -34.52
C MET A 170 16.75 -2.21 -33.93
N GLU A 171 17.76 -1.40 -33.56
CA GLU A 171 17.54 -0.04 -33.07
C GLU A 171 16.78 0.82 -34.08
N ASP A 172 17.19 0.79 -35.35
CA ASP A 172 16.58 1.59 -36.41
C ASP A 172 15.14 1.13 -36.70
N LEU A 173 14.89 -0.18 -36.79
CA LEU A 173 13.55 -0.75 -36.95
C LEU A 173 12.63 -0.38 -35.76
N LEU A 174 13.11 -0.58 -34.53
CA LEU A 174 12.33 -0.31 -33.35
C LEU A 174 12.03 1.18 -33.19
N ARG A 175 12.98 2.08 -33.44
CA ARG A 175 12.83 3.54 -33.42
C ARG A 175 11.72 3.99 -34.35
N ASN A 176 11.77 3.60 -35.62
CA ASN A 176 10.78 3.99 -36.60
C ASN A 176 9.40 3.36 -36.31
N THR A 177 9.35 2.14 -35.76
CA THR A 177 8.11 1.52 -35.31
C THR A 177 7.49 2.29 -34.16
N LEU A 178 8.28 2.64 -33.14
CA LEU A 178 7.78 3.40 -31.98
C LEU A 178 7.25 4.78 -32.41
N ILE A 179 7.96 5.52 -33.29
CA ILE A 179 7.47 6.80 -33.81
C ILE A 179 6.12 6.62 -34.51
N SER A 180 5.97 5.57 -35.34
CA SER A 180 4.72 5.28 -36.06
C SER A 180 3.55 5.00 -35.08
N LEU A 181 3.80 4.20 -34.03
CA LEU A 181 2.80 3.88 -33.02
C LEU A 181 2.43 5.09 -32.17
N ILE A 182 3.41 5.92 -31.76
CA ILE A 182 3.19 7.16 -30.99
C ILE A 182 2.32 8.14 -31.79
N GLU A 183 2.68 8.40 -33.07
CA GLU A 183 1.92 9.35 -33.90
C GLU A 183 0.50 8.89 -34.19
N SER A 184 0.29 7.58 -34.22
CA SER A 184 -1.04 6.94 -34.41
C SER A 184 -1.81 6.66 -33.14
N GLU A 185 -1.31 7.08 -31.97
CA GLU A 185 -1.93 6.88 -30.65
C GLU A 185 -2.23 5.42 -30.35
N LEU A 186 -1.27 4.57 -30.67
CA LEU A 186 -1.31 3.12 -30.41
C LEU A 186 -0.44 2.76 -29.20
N THR A 187 -0.37 1.47 -28.90
CA THR A 187 0.30 0.95 -27.71
C THR A 187 1.39 -0.07 -28.08
N LEU A 188 2.25 -0.45 -27.13
CA LEU A 188 3.29 -1.47 -27.35
C LEU A 188 2.71 -2.82 -27.82
N VAL A 189 1.49 -3.14 -27.43
CA VAL A 189 0.82 -4.40 -27.83
C VAL A 189 0.58 -4.47 -29.34
N HIS A 190 0.53 -3.32 -30.04
CA HIS A 190 0.36 -3.25 -31.48
C HIS A 190 1.67 -3.46 -32.26
N LEU A 191 2.83 -3.45 -31.59
CA LEU A 191 4.13 -3.53 -32.23
C LEU A 191 4.32 -4.81 -33.06
N PRO A 192 4.03 -6.02 -32.52
CA PRO A 192 4.16 -7.24 -33.31
C PRO A 192 3.27 -7.21 -34.57
N ARG A 193 2.00 -6.78 -34.43
CA ARG A 193 1.10 -6.67 -35.56
C ARG A 193 1.55 -5.64 -36.60
N PHE A 194 2.07 -4.50 -36.16
CA PHE A 194 2.61 -3.48 -37.05
C PHE A 194 3.77 -4.02 -37.91
N LEU A 195 4.62 -4.89 -37.34
CA LEU A 195 5.72 -5.49 -38.08
C LEU A 195 5.28 -6.60 -39.04
N THR A 196 4.31 -7.44 -38.64
CA THR A 196 3.94 -8.66 -39.40
C THR A 196 2.76 -8.48 -40.37
N ASP A 197 1.83 -7.55 -40.09
CA ASP A 197 0.64 -7.29 -40.88
C ASP A 197 0.89 -6.05 -41.78
N GLU A 198 1.07 -6.28 -43.09
CA GLU A 198 1.38 -5.24 -44.04
C GLU A 198 0.24 -4.23 -44.24
N ASP A 199 -1.00 -4.71 -44.32
CA ASP A 199 -2.17 -3.83 -44.49
C ASP A 199 -2.37 -2.95 -43.25
N PHE A 200 -2.23 -3.53 -42.07
CA PHE A 200 -2.27 -2.78 -40.82
C PHE A 200 -1.17 -1.72 -40.76
N ARG A 201 0.06 -2.10 -41.16
CA ARG A 201 1.20 -1.16 -41.20
C ARG A 201 0.95 -0.01 -42.16
N LEU A 202 0.48 -0.27 -43.40
CA LEU A 202 0.20 0.78 -44.40
C LEU A 202 -0.88 1.76 -43.91
N ASN A 203 -1.96 1.25 -43.30
CA ASN A 203 -3.03 2.09 -42.72
C ASN A 203 -2.51 3.00 -41.59
N ILE A 204 -1.49 2.58 -40.85
CA ILE A 204 -0.85 3.39 -39.82
C ILE A 204 0.06 4.43 -40.43
N LEU A 205 0.88 4.05 -41.42
CA LEU A 205 1.83 4.91 -42.05
C LEU A 205 1.17 6.12 -42.77
N ASP A 206 -0.06 5.99 -43.22
CA ASP A 206 -0.85 7.09 -43.75
C ASP A 206 -1.04 8.22 -42.72
N LYS A 207 -1.14 7.89 -41.44
CA LYS A 207 -1.32 8.85 -40.34
C LYS A 207 0.00 9.43 -39.82
N VAL A 208 1.12 8.77 -40.09
CA VAL A 208 2.45 9.19 -39.64
C VAL A 208 2.83 10.50 -40.33
N LYS A 209 3.33 11.47 -39.59
CA LYS A 209 3.79 12.75 -40.12
C LYS A 209 5.31 12.81 -40.28
N HIS A 210 6.06 12.01 -39.51
CA HIS A 210 7.52 12.01 -39.48
C HIS A 210 8.12 11.54 -40.84
N PRO A 211 8.80 12.41 -41.60
CA PRO A 211 9.16 12.12 -43.01
C PRO A 211 10.20 11.00 -43.11
N ILE A 212 11.17 10.95 -42.20
CA ILE A 212 12.23 9.95 -42.21
C ILE A 212 11.62 8.54 -41.93
N THR A 213 10.66 8.46 -41.02
CA THR A 213 9.95 7.22 -40.72
C THR A 213 9.14 6.71 -41.91
N LYS A 214 8.47 7.60 -42.65
CA LYS A 214 7.79 7.24 -43.92
C LYS A 214 8.78 6.69 -44.94
N GLN A 215 9.89 7.37 -45.13
CA GLN A 215 10.94 6.93 -46.07
C GLN A 215 11.54 5.57 -45.66
N TYR A 216 11.76 5.37 -44.35
CA TYR A 216 12.24 4.11 -43.82
C TYR A 216 11.31 2.96 -44.17
N PHE A 217 10.01 3.07 -43.87
CA PHE A 217 9.06 2.02 -44.16
C PHE A 217 8.72 1.87 -45.65
N THR A 218 8.82 2.89 -46.46
CA THR A 218 8.76 2.74 -47.90
C THR A 218 9.89 1.81 -48.39
N ARG A 219 11.13 2.01 -47.93
CA ARG A 219 12.25 1.12 -48.23
C ARG A 219 12.07 -0.27 -47.65
N PHE A 220 11.62 -0.37 -46.41
CA PHE A 220 11.37 -1.64 -45.72
C PHE A 220 10.33 -2.51 -46.43
N ASN A 221 9.22 -1.91 -46.90
CA ASN A 221 8.16 -2.63 -47.59
C ASN A 221 8.61 -3.13 -48.99
N ASN A 222 9.62 -2.49 -49.58
CA ASN A 222 10.21 -2.90 -50.86
C ASN A 222 11.27 -4.03 -50.72
N LEU A 223 11.62 -4.45 -49.48
CA LEU A 223 12.52 -5.59 -49.26
C LEU A 223 11.84 -6.90 -49.66
N SER A 224 12.64 -7.91 -50.01
CA SER A 224 12.11 -9.27 -50.19
C SER A 224 11.49 -9.79 -48.87
N PRO A 225 10.44 -10.63 -48.92
CA PRO A 225 9.85 -11.22 -47.70
C PRO A 225 10.88 -11.82 -46.78
N LYS A 226 11.80 -12.63 -47.28
CA LYS A 226 12.87 -13.24 -46.48
C LYS A 226 13.74 -12.21 -45.76
N THR A 227 14.12 -11.14 -46.46
CA THR A 227 14.93 -10.08 -45.83
C THR A 227 14.15 -9.29 -44.78
N ARG A 228 12.83 -9.06 -45.00
CA ARG A 228 11.98 -8.44 -43.96
C ARG A 228 11.88 -9.28 -42.73
N ASP A 229 11.66 -10.61 -42.89
CA ASP A 229 11.56 -11.55 -41.78
C ASP A 229 12.86 -11.57 -40.98
N GLU A 230 14.04 -11.65 -41.62
CA GLU A 230 15.33 -11.56 -40.96
C GLU A 230 15.53 -10.26 -40.16
N TRP A 231 14.99 -9.13 -40.66
CA TRP A 231 15.07 -7.85 -39.95
C TRP A 231 14.15 -7.78 -38.73
N MET A 232 12.97 -8.41 -38.81
CA MET A 232 11.95 -8.37 -37.76
C MET A 232 12.20 -9.37 -36.65
N GLU A 233 12.76 -10.55 -36.98
CA GLU A 233 12.81 -11.72 -36.09
C GLU A 233 13.42 -11.41 -34.72
N SER A 234 14.59 -10.75 -34.69
CA SER A 234 15.26 -10.39 -33.45
C SER A 234 14.41 -9.44 -32.57
N THR A 235 13.71 -8.50 -33.17
CA THR A 235 12.84 -7.54 -32.48
C THR A 235 11.57 -8.25 -31.97
N LEU A 236 10.94 -9.05 -32.83
CA LEU A 236 9.71 -9.79 -32.50
C LEU A 236 9.95 -10.77 -31.37
N ASN A 237 11.06 -11.52 -31.39
CA ASN A 237 11.37 -12.50 -30.33
C ASN A 237 11.44 -11.82 -28.95
N LYS A 238 12.06 -10.65 -28.85
CA LYS A 238 12.19 -9.91 -27.59
C LYS A 238 10.87 -9.28 -27.13
N VAL A 239 10.17 -8.63 -28.05
CA VAL A 239 8.90 -7.98 -27.74
C VAL A 239 7.83 -9.02 -27.40
N ASN A 240 7.77 -10.15 -28.12
CA ASN A 240 6.84 -11.23 -27.83
C ASN A 240 7.14 -11.90 -26.48
N ALA A 241 8.41 -12.10 -26.13
CA ALA A 241 8.79 -12.62 -24.81
C ALA A 241 8.25 -11.72 -23.68
N PHE A 242 8.38 -10.41 -23.82
CA PHE A 242 7.86 -9.44 -22.87
C PHE A 242 6.32 -9.40 -22.84
N LEU A 243 5.65 -9.36 -24.01
CA LEU A 243 4.21 -9.32 -24.13
C LEU A 243 3.52 -10.68 -23.91
N SER A 244 4.27 -11.78 -23.77
CA SER A 244 3.72 -13.07 -23.39
C SER A 244 3.22 -13.13 -21.96
N ASP A 245 3.73 -12.25 -21.10
CA ASP A 245 3.19 -12.06 -19.76
C ASP A 245 1.82 -11.32 -19.87
N ASP A 246 0.75 -12.04 -19.56
CA ASP A 246 -0.62 -11.52 -19.65
C ASP A 246 -0.82 -10.26 -18.80
N ARG A 247 -0.13 -10.19 -17.64
CA ARG A 247 -0.21 -9.05 -16.73
C ARG A 247 0.33 -7.78 -17.37
N LEU A 248 1.47 -7.88 -18.04
CA LEU A 248 2.10 -6.75 -18.71
C LEU A 248 1.38 -6.40 -20.01
N ARG A 249 0.94 -7.41 -20.77
CA ARG A 249 0.14 -7.18 -21.97
C ARG A 249 -1.13 -6.40 -21.65
N ASP A 250 -1.84 -6.75 -20.57
CA ASP A 250 -3.01 -6.02 -20.11
C ASP A 250 -2.65 -4.58 -19.73
N MET A 251 -1.60 -4.38 -18.92
CA MET A 251 -1.13 -3.07 -18.48
C MET A 251 -0.83 -2.13 -19.65
N PHE A 252 -0.18 -2.65 -20.70
CA PHE A 252 0.21 -1.88 -21.89
C PHE A 252 -0.83 -1.86 -23.02
N SER A 253 -2.02 -2.47 -22.84
CA SER A 253 -3.05 -2.53 -23.87
C SER A 253 -3.87 -1.25 -24.02
N PHE A 254 -3.87 -0.38 -23.04
CA PHE A 254 -4.69 0.82 -23.01
C PHE A 254 -4.03 1.97 -23.75
N LYS A 255 -4.81 2.69 -24.59
CA LYS A 255 -4.31 3.85 -25.34
C LYS A 255 -3.92 5.03 -24.46
N LYS A 256 -4.63 5.22 -23.34
CA LYS A 256 -4.34 6.25 -22.35
C LYS A 256 -4.00 5.62 -21.03
N SER A 257 -3.02 6.19 -20.36
CA SER A 257 -2.70 5.83 -18.97
C SER A 257 -3.83 6.24 -18.05
N SER A 258 -4.04 5.49 -16.94
CA SER A 258 -5.05 5.84 -15.93
C SER A 258 -4.66 7.07 -15.10
N PHE A 259 -3.41 7.48 -15.15
CA PHE A 259 -2.84 8.56 -14.35
C PHE A 259 -1.88 9.39 -15.19
N SER A 260 -1.64 10.62 -14.80
CA SER A 260 -0.65 11.52 -15.37
C SER A 260 0.53 11.69 -14.42
N LEU A 261 1.73 11.28 -14.84
CA LEU A 261 2.95 11.47 -14.06
C LEU A 261 3.25 12.94 -13.82
N ARG A 262 2.87 13.80 -14.78
CA ARG A 262 3.00 15.24 -14.64
C ARG A 262 2.10 15.78 -13.51
N GLU A 263 0.81 15.40 -13.48
CA GLU A 263 -0.13 15.81 -12.45
C GLU A 263 0.27 15.26 -11.07
N ILE A 264 0.76 14.01 -11.01
CA ILE A 264 1.27 13.42 -9.75
C ILE A 264 2.36 14.32 -9.15
N MET A 265 3.28 14.81 -9.97
CA MET A 265 4.34 15.71 -9.51
C MET A 265 3.84 17.12 -9.17
N ASP A 266 2.93 17.68 -9.99
CA ASP A 266 2.45 19.07 -9.84
C ASP A 266 1.47 19.21 -8.65
N ASP A 267 0.71 18.16 -8.33
CA ASP A 267 -0.26 18.13 -7.23
C ASP A 267 0.30 17.56 -5.92
N SER A 268 1.61 17.36 -5.81
CA SER A 268 2.24 16.75 -4.61
C SER A 268 1.62 15.40 -4.23
N ARG A 269 1.28 14.57 -5.21
CA ARG A 269 0.73 13.23 -4.97
C ARG A 269 1.84 12.23 -4.66
N ILE A 270 1.44 11.03 -4.26
CA ILE A 270 2.32 9.92 -3.90
C ILE A 270 2.23 8.85 -4.98
N LEU A 271 3.37 8.46 -5.54
CA LEU A 271 3.49 7.37 -6.49
C LEU A 271 4.24 6.20 -5.84
N LEU A 272 3.61 5.06 -5.70
CA LEU A 272 4.25 3.83 -5.27
C LEU A 272 4.29 2.82 -6.42
N LEU A 273 5.47 2.49 -6.91
CA LEU A 273 5.69 1.47 -7.92
C LEU A 273 6.38 0.26 -7.28
N LYS A 274 5.60 -0.78 -7.00
CA LYS A 274 6.04 -2.08 -6.52
C LYS A 274 6.26 -3.00 -7.71
N LEU A 275 7.50 -3.36 -8.00
CA LEU A 275 7.80 -4.15 -9.20
C LEU A 275 7.81 -5.66 -8.97
N ASP A 276 7.94 -6.12 -7.74
CA ASP A 276 7.97 -7.54 -7.36
C ASP A 276 8.81 -8.40 -8.32
N ARG A 277 10.12 -8.21 -8.29
CA ARG A 277 11.08 -8.88 -9.18
C ARG A 277 11.01 -10.42 -9.05
N GLY A 278 10.57 -10.92 -7.90
CA GLY A 278 10.35 -12.36 -7.69
C GLY A 278 9.31 -12.93 -8.66
N ARG A 279 8.23 -12.19 -8.90
CA ARG A 279 7.11 -12.58 -9.78
C ARG A 279 7.28 -12.12 -11.23
N LEU A 280 7.81 -10.93 -11.47
CA LEU A 280 7.99 -10.36 -12.83
C LEU A 280 9.33 -10.72 -13.47
N LYS A 281 10.30 -11.17 -12.67
CA LYS A 281 11.67 -11.52 -13.13
C LYS A 281 12.32 -10.35 -13.87
N GLU A 282 12.92 -10.60 -15.04
CA GLU A 282 13.58 -9.58 -15.88
C GLU A 282 12.61 -8.49 -16.39
N ASN A 283 11.32 -8.81 -16.48
CA ASN A 283 10.31 -7.84 -16.89
C ASN A 283 10.17 -6.68 -15.88
N ALA A 284 10.49 -6.89 -14.61
CA ALA A 284 10.50 -5.82 -13.61
C ALA A 284 11.44 -4.68 -13.98
N ASP A 285 12.65 -5.01 -14.44
CA ASP A 285 13.66 -4.03 -14.82
C ASP A 285 13.23 -3.23 -16.06
N LEU A 286 12.53 -3.88 -17.02
CA LEU A 286 11.97 -3.19 -18.19
C LEU A 286 10.84 -2.24 -17.79
N VAL A 287 9.87 -2.71 -17.01
CA VAL A 287 8.76 -1.86 -16.53
C VAL A 287 9.30 -0.66 -15.76
N GLY A 288 10.22 -0.87 -14.81
CA GLY A 288 10.85 0.21 -14.06
C GLY A 288 11.60 1.20 -14.95
N SER A 289 12.34 0.71 -15.97
CA SER A 289 13.05 1.58 -16.92
C SER A 289 12.08 2.40 -17.79
N LEU A 290 10.94 1.83 -18.21
CA LEU A 290 9.89 2.55 -18.94
C LEU A 290 9.23 3.62 -18.06
N PHE A 291 8.97 3.31 -16.78
CA PHE A 291 8.48 4.30 -15.82
C PHE A 291 9.48 5.43 -15.60
N MET A 292 10.76 5.11 -15.40
CA MET A 292 11.81 6.13 -15.26
C MET A 292 11.90 7.05 -16.49
N THR A 293 11.80 6.49 -17.67
CA THR A 293 11.77 7.24 -18.93
C THR A 293 10.60 8.21 -18.96
N LYS A 294 9.40 7.76 -18.63
CA LYS A 294 8.21 8.63 -18.64
C LYS A 294 8.25 9.66 -17.51
N LEU A 295 8.80 9.33 -16.33
CA LEU A 295 9.02 10.30 -15.25
C LEU A 295 10.00 11.41 -15.66
N LYS A 296 11.11 11.06 -16.32
CA LYS A 296 12.05 12.04 -16.88
C LYS A 296 11.35 12.99 -17.85
N LEU A 297 10.65 12.45 -18.85
CA LEU A 297 9.93 13.24 -19.84
C LEU A 297 8.85 14.13 -19.20
N ALA A 298 8.12 13.62 -18.22
CA ALA A 298 7.13 14.39 -17.47
C ALA A 298 7.76 15.51 -16.63
N ALA A 299 8.92 15.28 -16.02
CA ALA A 299 9.66 16.31 -15.30
C ALA A 299 10.15 17.41 -16.28
N PHE A 300 10.75 17.02 -17.40
CA PHE A 300 11.32 17.97 -18.38
C PHE A 300 10.24 18.77 -19.11
N SER A 301 9.03 18.22 -19.28
CA SER A 301 7.88 18.97 -19.80
C SER A 301 7.48 20.18 -18.95
N ARG A 302 8.01 20.28 -17.71
CA ARG A 302 7.86 21.47 -16.84
C ARG A 302 8.72 22.66 -17.29
N SER A 303 9.47 22.54 -18.39
CA SER A 303 10.30 23.62 -18.94
C SER A 303 9.50 24.91 -19.19
N GLY A 304 8.23 24.79 -19.61
CA GLY A 304 7.32 25.91 -19.82
C GLY A 304 6.73 26.55 -18.54
N VAL A 305 6.97 25.99 -17.36
CA VAL A 305 6.51 26.52 -16.07
C VAL A 305 7.61 27.38 -15.45
N PRO A 306 7.33 28.59 -14.92
CA PRO A 306 8.30 29.38 -14.17
C PRO A 306 8.92 28.58 -13.03
N LYS A 307 10.22 28.74 -12.78
CA LYS A 307 10.98 27.94 -11.82
C LYS A 307 10.39 27.97 -10.41
N GLU A 308 9.89 29.12 -10.01
CA GLU A 308 9.31 29.40 -8.69
C GLU A 308 7.97 28.71 -8.48
N GLN A 309 7.28 28.34 -9.56
CA GLN A 309 5.98 27.67 -9.55
C GLN A 309 6.11 26.13 -9.67
N ARG A 310 7.32 25.62 -9.91
CA ARG A 310 7.54 24.18 -10.02
C ARG A 310 7.50 23.54 -8.67
N VAL A 311 6.47 22.72 -8.44
CA VAL A 311 6.31 21.97 -7.20
C VAL A 311 7.46 20.96 -7.06
N GLN A 312 8.08 20.93 -5.88
CA GLN A 312 9.17 20.00 -5.58
C GLN A 312 8.64 18.58 -5.41
N PHE A 313 9.25 17.64 -6.11
CA PHE A 313 8.92 16.21 -6.04
C PHE A 313 10.18 15.38 -5.76
N TYR A 314 10.08 14.42 -4.85
CA TYR A 314 11.20 13.56 -4.42
C TYR A 314 11.00 12.16 -4.99
N LEU A 315 11.96 11.66 -5.77
CA LEU A 315 11.89 10.31 -6.33
C LEU A 315 12.89 9.40 -5.62
N TYR A 316 12.37 8.51 -4.83
CA TYR A 316 13.13 7.45 -4.15
C TYR A 316 13.25 6.24 -5.07
N ILE A 317 14.46 5.75 -5.28
CA ILE A 317 14.73 4.60 -6.11
C ILE A 317 15.63 3.64 -5.32
N ASP A 318 15.05 2.56 -4.84
CA ASP A 318 15.85 1.49 -4.24
C ASP A 318 16.45 0.62 -5.34
N GLU A 319 17.66 0.11 -5.12
CA GLU A 319 18.44 -0.67 -6.09
C GLU A 319 18.43 -0.05 -7.51
N PHE A 320 18.71 1.26 -7.57
CA PHE A 320 18.52 2.05 -8.80
C PHE A 320 19.36 1.59 -10.00
N GLN A 321 20.44 0.81 -9.79
CA GLN A 321 21.23 0.22 -10.87
C GLN A 321 20.38 -0.65 -11.81
N ASN A 322 19.26 -1.17 -11.34
CA ASN A 322 18.34 -1.98 -12.15
C ASN A 322 17.68 -1.14 -13.24
N PHE A 323 17.52 0.17 -13.02
CA PHE A 323 16.79 1.10 -13.91
C PHE A 323 17.70 2.12 -14.58
N ALA A 324 18.93 2.27 -14.11
CA ALA A 324 19.85 3.30 -14.59
C ALA A 324 20.26 3.05 -16.05
N THR A 325 19.85 3.94 -16.94
CA THR A 325 20.24 4.03 -18.35
C THR A 325 21.26 5.15 -18.55
N LYS A 326 21.83 5.31 -19.75
CA LYS A 326 22.69 6.45 -20.04
C LYS A 326 22.00 7.80 -19.86
N THR A 327 20.69 7.86 -20.13
CA THR A 327 19.87 9.06 -19.95
C THR A 327 19.73 9.46 -18.47
N PHE A 328 20.09 8.57 -17.54
CA PHE A 328 20.11 8.85 -16.11
C PHE A 328 21.17 9.91 -15.73
N ILE A 329 22.28 9.97 -16.48
CA ILE A 329 23.32 11.00 -16.30
C ILE A 329 22.72 12.40 -16.53
N GLU A 330 21.93 12.54 -17.58
CA GLU A 330 21.22 13.79 -17.90
C GLU A 330 20.19 14.13 -16.81
N LEU A 331 19.44 13.12 -16.34
CA LEU A 331 18.48 13.30 -15.26
C LEU A 331 19.16 13.83 -14.00
N LEU A 332 20.32 13.28 -13.60
CA LEU A 332 21.12 13.74 -12.43
C LEU A 332 21.58 15.19 -12.58
N SER A 333 21.94 15.62 -13.79
CA SER A 333 22.45 16.98 -14.02
C SER A 333 21.36 18.03 -14.17
N GLU A 334 20.17 17.65 -14.70
CA GLU A 334 19.14 18.58 -15.14
C GLU A 334 17.86 18.56 -14.27
N ALA A 335 17.50 17.43 -13.64
CA ALA A 335 16.21 17.22 -12.99
C ALA A 335 15.88 18.26 -11.91
N ARG A 336 16.90 18.73 -11.19
CA ARG A 336 16.75 19.78 -10.17
C ARG A 336 16.12 21.07 -10.72
N LYS A 337 16.44 21.43 -11.97
CA LYS A 337 15.87 22.62 -12.62
C LYS A 337 14.37 22.51 -12.77
N TYR A 338 13.86 21.29 -12.91
CA TYR A 338 12.45 20.99 -13.14
C TYR A 338 11.69 20.60 -11.86
N GLY A 339 12.28 20.83 -10.68
CA GLY A 339 11.66 20.50 -9.41
C GLY A 339 11.61 19.00 -9.10
N LEU A 340 12.53 18.21 -9.68
CA LEU A 340 12.66 16.78 -9.36
C LEU A 340 13.99 16.51 -8.65
N SER A 341 13.92 15.96 -7.45
CA SER A 341 15.09 15.52 -6.67
C SER A 341 15.11 14.01 -6.54
N LEU A 342 16.30 13.43 -6.70
CA LEU A 342 16.50 11.99 -6.64
C LEU A 342 17.06 11.57 -5.30
N VAL A 343 16.55 10.48 -4.76
CA VAL A 343 17.09 9.75 -3.62
C VAL A 343 17.46 8.35 -4.12
N LEU A 344 18.74 8.11 -4.34
CA LEU A 344 19.26 6.93 -5.03
C LEU A 344 19.92 5.98 -4.03
N ALA A 345 19.46 4.75 -3.96
CA ALA A 345 20.06 3.73 -3.11
C ALA A 345 20.51 2.50 -3.91
N HIS A 346 21.71 1.97 -3.61
CA HIS A 346 22.19 0.70 -4.16
C HIS A 346 23.26 0.05 -3.28
N GLN A 347 23.72 -1.14 -3.70
CA GLN A 347 24.60 -1.95 -2.85
C GLN A 347 26.07 -1.72 -3.12
N ASN A 348 26.50 -1.62 -4.39
CA ASN A 348 27.91 -1.52 -4.74
C ASN A 348 28.18 -0.75 -6.04
N LEU A 349 29.26 0.06 -6.03
CA LEU A 349 29.66 0.89 -7.18
C LEU A 349 29.94 0.05 -8.45
N SER A 350 30.42 -1.17 -8.30
CA SER A 350 30.75 -2.03 -9.46
C SER A 350 29.53 -2.43 -10.31
N GLN A 351 28.31 -2.22 -9.81
CA GLN A 351 27.07 -2.45 -10.56
C GLN A 351 26.77 -1.33 -11.57
N LEU A 352 27.50 -0.23 -11.50
CA LEU A 352 27.28 0.96 -12.32
C LEU A 352 28.41 1.18 -13.33
N PRO A 353 28.12 1.64 -14.56
CA PRO A 353 29.12 2.15 -15.47
C PRO A 353 29.92 3.31 -14.84
N LYS A 354 31.20 3.45 -15.22
CA LYS A 354 32.09 4.42 -14.59
C LYS A 354 31.62 5.88 -14.76
N ASP A 355 31.14 6.23 -15.93
CA ASP A 355 30.57 7.54 -16.25
C ASP A 355 29.38 7.90 -15.35
N LEU A 356 28.55 6.92 -15.03
CA LEU A 356 27.42 7.12 -14.12
C LEU A 356 27.89 7.22 -12.66
N GLN A 357 28.88 6.43 -12.22
CA GLN A 357 29.50 6.58 -10.90
C GLN A 357 30.01 8.03 -10.70
N ASP A 358 30.79 8.52 -11.66
CA ASP A 358 31.38 9.86 -11.62
C ASP A 358 30.29 10.94 -11.63
N SER A 359 29.22 10.75 -12.40
CA SER A 359 28.06 11.65 -12.43
C SER A 359 27.32 11.70 -11.08
N ILE A 360 27.09 10.56 -10.42
CA ILE A 360 26.44 10.49 -9.12
C ILE A 360 27.30 11.19 -8.06
N LEU A 361 28.58 10.83 -8.00
CA LEU A 361 29.51 11.41 -7.03
C LEU A 361 29.67 12.94 -7.24
N THR A 362 29.48 13.43 -8.45
CA THR A 362 29.56 14.86 -8.77
C THR A 362 28.26 15.61 -8.42
N ASN A 363 27.10 15.07 -8.84
CA ASN A 363 25.82 15.79 -8.83
C ASN A 363 25.02 15.62 -7.53
N CYS A 364 25.22 14.53 -6.77
CA CYS A 364 24.55 14.36 -5.48
C CYS A 364 25.22 15.22 -4.41
N GLY A 365 24.51 16.24 -3.92
CA GLY A 365 25.01 17.16 -2.89
C GLY A 365 25.08 16.54 -1.51
N ILE A 366 24.29 15.50 -1.27
CA ILE A 366 24.28 14.75 -0.03
C ILE A 366 24.62 13.29 -0.34
N GLN A 367 25.59 12.75 0.38
CA GLN A 367 26.05 11.37 0.18
C GLN A 367 26.07 10.64 1.52
N ALA A 368 25.42 9.47 1.57
CA ALA A 368 25.36 8.60 2.75
C ALA A 368 26.03 7.26 2.46
N SER A 369 27.04 6.89 3.23
CA SER A 369 27.74 5.61 3.11
C SER A 369 27.53 4.77 4.38
N PHE A 370 26.74 3.70 4.24
CA PHE A 370 26.65 2.62 5.21
C PHE A 370 27.88 1.70 5.07
N ARG A 371 27.87 0.56 5.78
CA ARG A 371 28.89 -0.48 5.61
C ARG A 371 28.97 -0.95 4.16
N ILE A 372 30.16 -0.94 3.56
CA ILE A 372 30.42 -1.27 2.17
C ILE A 372 31.57 -2.27 2.00
N SER A 373 31.73 -2.78 0.79
CA SER A 373 32.86 -3.66 0.43
C SER A 373 34.20 -2.91 0.47
N ARG A 374 35.31 -3.63 0.66
CA ARG A 374 36.65 -3.03 0.59
C ARG A 374 36.94 -2.31 -0.73
N ARG A 375 36.41 -2.83 -1.85
CA ARG A 375 36.58 -2.20 -3.16
C ARG A 375 35.90 -0.84 -3.22
N ASP A 376 34.67 -0.77 -2.74
CA ASP A 376 33.91 0.49 -2.71
C ASP A 376 34.45 1.46 -1.66
N ALA A 377 34.93 0.93 -0.52
CA ALA A 377 35.56 1.74 0.54
C ALA A 377 36.76 2.52 0.04
N LYS A 378 37.56 1.96 -0.88
CA LYS A 378 38.70 2.66 -1.50
C LYS A 378 38.27 3.89 -2.31
N THR A 379 37.12 3.84 -2.94
CA THR A 379 36.57 4.97 -3.71
C THR A 379 35.85 5.94 -2.77
N MET A 380 34.94 5.44 -1.93
CA MET A 380 34.12 6.27 -1.07
C MET A 380 34.93 6.99 0.01
N ALA A 381 35.98 6.36 0.58
CA ALA A 381 36.82 7.04 1.55
C ALA A 381 37.53 8.26 0.95
N LYS A 382 37.98 8.17 -0.31
CA LYS A 382 38.59 9.33 -1.00
C LYS A 382 37.60 10.45 -1.29
N GLU A 383 36.31 10.10 -1.43
CA GLU A 383 35.25 11.10 -1.56
C GLU A 383 34.89 11.74 -0.20
N PHE A 384 34.97 10.96 0.89
CA PHE A 384 34.52 11.37 2.21
C PHE A 384 35.63 12.03 3.03
N PHE A 385 36.82 11.44 3.09
CA PHE A 385 37.89 11.82 4.02
C PHE A 385 39.08 12.46 3.30
N GLU A 386 39.82 13.21 4.05
CA GLU A 386 41.11 13.77 3.66
C GLU A 386 42.20 13.22 4.60
N THR A 387 43.35 12.91 4.06
CA THR A 387 44.52 12.49 4.87
C THR A 387 45.37 13.70 5.18
N THR A 388 45.71 13.87 6.45
CA THR A 388 46.50 15.02 6.93
C THR A 388 47.93 14.66 7.22
N GLY A 389 48.26 13.35 7.45
CA GLY A 389 49.57 12.90 7.94
C GLY A 389 49.88 13.33 9.36
N THR A 390 48.89 13.91 10.06
CA THR A 390 49.05 14.43 11.42
C THR A 390 48.30 13.64 12.48
N GLU A 391 47.58 12.58 12.05
CA GLU A 391 46.86 11.71 12.97
C GLU A 391 47.78 10.89 13.84
N VAL A 392 47.57 10.95 15.16
CA VAL A 392 48.44 10.28 16.15
C VAL A 392 48.13 8.78 16.19
N LYS A 393 49.14 7.94 15.92
CA LYS A 393 49.06 6.49 15.99
C LYS A 393 49.25 5.94 17.39
N THR A 394 50.32 6.41 18.05
CA THR A 394 50.64 6.08 19.42
C THR A 394 51.24 7.28 20.11
N PHE A 395 50.83 7.46 21.37
CA PHE A 395 51.43 8.44 22.25
C PHE A 395 51.95 7.73 23.49
N SER A 396 53.26 7.73 23.69
CA SER A 396 53.90 7.15 24.88
C SER A 396 54.61 8.23 25.68
N ILE A 397 54.31 8.29 26.98
CA ILE A 397 55.01 9.16 27.93
C ILE A 397 55.89 8.26 28.77
N SER A 398 57.21 8.51 28.71
CA SER A 398 58.18 8.00 29.70
C SER A 398 58.70 9.17 30.53
N PRO A 399 59.24 8.91 31.73
CA PRO A 399 59.71 10.01 32.61
C PRO A 399 60.73 10.93 31.98
N GLU A 400 61.38 10.50 30.88
CA GLU A 400 62.47 11.25 30.23
C GLU A 400 62.15 11.71 28.80
N SER A 401 61.04 11.25 28.18
CA SER A 401 60.67 11.64 26.82
C SER A 401 59.21 11.36 26.46
N SER A 402 58.60 12.26 25.68
CA SER A 402 57.34 11.98 24.98
C SER A 402 57.62 11.61 23.52
N ASN A 403 57.14 10.46 23.07
CA ASN A 403 57.31 10.06 21.68
C ASN A 403 55.91 9.92 21.02
N THR A 404 55.67 10.78 20.04
CA THR A 404 54.44 10.77 19.24
C THR A 404 54.72 10.16 17.88
N GLN A 405 54.05 9.06 17.56
CA GLN A 405 54.11 8.49 16.22
C GLN A 405 52.83 8.82 15.45
N PHE A 406 53.01 9.32 14.26
CA PHE A 406 51.91 9.65 13.36
C PHE A 406 51.67 8.50 12.37
N TYR A 407 50.42 8.40 11.88
CA TYR A 407 50.13 7.54 10.77
C TYR A 407 50.77 8.09 9.50
N SER A 408 51.27 7.21 8.65
CA SER A 408 51.63 7.59 7.28
C SER A 408 50.33 7.78 6.47
N TYR A 409 50.35 8.53 5.37
CA TYR A 409 49.20 8.72 4.49
C TYR A 409 48.57 7.38 4.02
N GLN A 410 49.37 6.33 3.80
CA GLN A 410 48.86 5.03 3.43
C GLN A 410 48.13 4.35 4.58
N GLU A 411 48.64 4.48 5.80
CA GLU A 411 47.99 3.93 7.00
C GLU A 411 46.69 4.65 7.34
N GLU A 412 46.66 6.01 7.16
CA GLU A 412 45.41 6.77 7.31
C GLU A 412 44.33 6.30 6.31
N TRP A 413 44.69 6.14 5.03
CA TRP A 413 43.76 5.60 4.06
C TRP A 413 43.27 4.19 4.42
N GLU A 414 44.16 3.30 4.85
CA GLU A 414 43.77 1.94 5.23
C GLU A 414 42.84 1.95 6.45
N LYS A 415 43.06 2.87 7.41
CA LYS A 415 42.14 3.09 8.54
C LYS A 415 40.75 3.46 8.05
N TYR A 416 40.61 4.45 7.18
CA TYR A 416 39.31 4.87 6.63
C TYR A 416 38.64 3.75 5.81
N PHE A 417 39.43 2.94 5.07
CA PHE A 417 38.87 1.80 4.36
C PHE A 417 38.32 0.77 5.33
N GLN A 418 39.01 0.45 6.40
CA GLN A 418 38.54 -0.47 7.43
C GLN A 418 37.33 0.05 8.18
N GLU A 419 37.29 1.35 8.46
CA GLU A 419 36.19 1.99 9.13
C GLU A 419 34.88 1.87 8.34
N LEU A 420 34.88 2.19 7.04
CA LEU A 420 33.72 2.02 6.17
C LEU A 420 33.29 0.55 5.98
N GLN A 421 34.22 -0.41 6.10
CA GLN A 421 33.93 -1.85 6.04
C GLN A 421 33.34 -2.42 7.33
N SER A 422 33.65 -1.82 8.46
CA SER A 422 33.31 -2.33 9.80
C SER A 422 32.15 -1.61 10.48
N LEU A 423 31.50 -0.65 9.79
CA LEU A 423 30.33 0.06 10.33
C LEU A 423 29.26 -0.92 10.83
N PRO A 424 28.76 -0.74 12.05
CA PRO A 424 27.63 -1.51 12.57
C PRO A 424 26.37 -1.30 11.73
N ASN A 425 25.40 -2.16 11.89
CA ASN A 425 24.10 -1.97 11.25
C ASN A 425 23.48 -0.65 11.68
N ARG A 426 22.89 0.07 10.74
CA ARG A 426 22.27 1.41 10.90
C ARG A 426 23.26 2.55 11.14
N ALA A 427 24.55 2.30 11.25
CA ALA A 427 25.56 3.34 11.29
C ALA A 427 26.05 3.69 9.88
N PHE A 428 26.27 4.97 9.62
CA PHE A 428 26.68 5.48 8.33
C PHE A 428 27.35 6.84 8.44
N TYR A 429 28.13 7.21 7.44
CA TYR A 429 28.66 8.54 7.29
C TYR A 429 27.80 9.34 6.31
N VAL A 430 27.56 10.62 6.63
CA VAL A 430 26.96 11.57 5.69
C VAL A 430 27.96 12.65 5.36
N LYS A 431 28.15 12.90 4.07
CA LYS A 431 28.88 14.05 3.54
C LYS A 431 27.89 15.06 2.96
N HIS A 432 27.96 16.29 3.45
CA HIS A 432 27.21 17.42 2.91
C HIS A 432 28.15 18.32 2.11
N LYS A 433 28.03 18.32 0.79
CA LYS A 433 28.99 19.01 -0.09
C LYS A 433 28.88 20.53 -0.06
N ILE A 434 27.70 21.07 0.25
CA ILE A 434 27.42 22.51 0.17
C ILE A 434 27.87 23.20 1.46
N GLU A 435 27.48 22.67 2.62
CA GLU A 435 27.84 23.24 3.91
C GLU A 435 29.23 22.77 4.41
N GLY A 436 29.78 21.77 3.75
CA GLY A 436 31.01 21.08 4.19
C GLY A 436 30.76 20.17 5.39
N GLY A 437 31.63 19.22 5.59
CA GLY A 437 31.59 18.33 6.74
C GLY A 437 31.13 16.90 6.46
N ILE A 438 31.65 16.04 7.32
CA ILE A 438 31.35 14.60 7.33
C ILE A 438 30.94 14.26 8.74
N ILE A 439 29.74 13.68 8.87
CA ILE A 439 29.18 13.40 10.18
C ILE A 439 28.88 11.90 10.26
N PRO A 440 29.38 11.18 11.28
CA PRO A 440 28.98 9.83 11.60
C PRO A 440 27.57 9.84 12.22
N LEU A 441 26.66 9.10 11.64
CA LEU A 441 25.26 9.04 12.07
C LEU A 441 24.82 7.62 12.36
N LYS A 442 23.77 7.49 13.15
CA LYS A 442 23.04 6.25 13.37
C LYS A 442 21.55 6.51 13.16
N THR A 443 20.92 5.73 12.28
CA THR A 443 19.47 5.85 12.05
C THR A 443 18.68 5.33 13.23
N ASP A 444 17.45 5.82 13.40
CA ASP A 444 16.49 5.27 14.32
C ASP A 444 16.16 3.80 13.98
N ASN A 445 15.64 3.10 14.96
CA ASN A 445 15.00 1.81 14.72
C ASN A 445 13.60 2.09 14.17
N VAL A 446 13.44 1.97 12.86
CA VAL A 446 12.13 2.14 12.21
C VAL A 446 11.30 0.89 12.47
N ALA A 447 10.39 0.99 13.43
CA ALA A 447 9.49 -0.10 13.74
C ALA A 447 8.55 -0.39 12.56
N PRO A 448 8.23 -1.65 12.28
CA PRO A 448 7.21 -2.01 11.29
C PRO A 448 5.86 -1.33 11.58
N SER A 449 5.09 -1.05 10.55
CA SER A 449 3.82 -0.34 10.71
C SER A 449 2.83 -1.09 11.59
N TYR A 450 2.81 -2.42 11.57
CA TYR A 450 1.96 -3.23 12.44
C TYR A 450 2.33 -3.10 13.93
N GLU A 451 3.64 -2.98 14.28
CA GLU A 451 4.08 -2.72 15.65
C GLU A 451 3.66 -1.33 16.13
N LEU A 452 3.79 -0.30 15.27
CA LEU A 452 3.31 1.05 15.56
C LEU A 452 1.80 1.09 15.77
N ALA A 453 1.08 0.22 15.09
CA ALA A 453 -0.35 0.05 15.21
C ALA A 453 -0.76 -0.77 16.45
N GLY A 454 0.18 -1.49 17.09
CA GLY A 454 -0.09 -2.33 18.25
C GLY A 454 -0.85 -3.62 17.92
N VAL A 455 -0.68 -4.16 16.69
CA VAL A 455 -1.39 -5.36 16.22
C VAL A 455 -0.41 -6.44 15.76
N SER A 456 -0.88 -7.70 15.65
CA SER A 456 -0.08 -8.75 15.04
C SER A 456 0.12 -8.52 13.55
N LYS A 457 1.20 -9.07 13.00
CA LYS A 457 1.49 -8.93 11.58
C LYS A 457 0.39 -9.53 10.71
N GLU A 458 -0.11 -10.71 11.08
CA GLU A 458 -1.15 -11.42 10.34
C GLU A 458 -2.45 -10.61 10.24
N ALA A 459 -2.88 -10.01 11.35
CA ALA A 459 -4.07 -9.18 11.38
C ALA A 459 -3.89 -7.87 10.60
N TYR A 460 -2.67 -7.35 10.59
CA TYR A 460 -2.34 -6.16 9.81
C TYR A 460 -2.33 -6.45 8.30
N ASP A 461 -1.77 -7.58 7.89
CA ASP A 461 -1.74 -8.02 6.50
C ASP A 461 -3.16 -8.25 5.97
N GLU A 462 -4.07 -8.84 6.78
CA GLU A 462 -5.50 -8.96 6.45
C GLU A 462 -6.17 -7.60 6.19
N ILE A 463 -5.86 -6.59 7.00
CA ILE A 463 -6.38 -5.22 6.79
C ILE A 463 -5.87 -4.64 5.47
N LEU A 464 -4.59 -4.86 5.15
CA LEU A 464 -3.97 -4.31 3.94
C LEU A 464 -4.46 -4.98 2.66
N GLU A 465 -4.90 -6.24 2.70
CA GLU A 465 -5.49 -6.92 1.54
C GLU A 465 -6.73 -6.19 1.02
N ASP A 466 -7.56 -5.67 1.93
CA ASP A 466 -8.77 -4.92 1.57
C ASP A 466 -8.54 -3.41 1.37
N TYR A 467 -7.34 -2.90 1.70
CA TYR A 467 -7.04 -1.48 1.56
C TYR A 467 -6.49 -1.17 0.18
N HIS A 468 -7.34 -0.66 -0.68
CA HIS A 468 -6.97 -0.29 -2.05
C HIS A 468 -6.75 1.21 -2.16
N PHE A 469 -5.55 1.58 -2.62
CA PHE A 469 -5.25 2.96 -2.97
C PHE A 469 -5.56 3.23 -4.43
N GLY A 470 -6.20 4.36 -4.70
CA GLY A 470 -6.38 4.82 -6.06
C GLY A 470 -7.24 3.88 -6.91
N LEU A 471 -8.36 3.37 -6.36
CA LEU A 471 -9.29 2.49 -7.08
C LEU A 471 -9.72 3.05 -8.43
N LYS A 472 -9.84 4.37 -8.55
CA LYS A 472 -10.17 5.06 -9.81
C LYS A 472 -9.16 4.81 -10.93
N TYR A 473 -7.92 4.47 -10.59
CA TYR A 473 -6.86 4.16 -11.56
C TYR A 473 -6.84 2.69 -11.97
N LEU A 474 -7.42 1.80 -11.16
CA LEU A 474 -7.40 0.36 -11.38
C LEU A 474 -8.41 -0.06 -12.46
N LYS A 475 -8.04 -1.08 -13.21
CA LYS A 475 -8.88 -1.75 -14.19
C LYS A 475 -8.94 -3.24 -13.87
N PRO A 476 -10.12 -3.89 -13.87
CA PRO A 476 -10.18 -5.33 -13.69
C PRO A 476 -9.42 -6.03 -14.84
N ARG A 477 -8.64 -7.06 -14.51
CA ARG A 477 -7.98 -7.85 -15.54
C ARG A 477 -9.00 -8.61 -16.37
N ARG A 478 -8.77 -8.69 -17.68
CA ARG A 478 -9.58 -9.51 -18.57
C ARG A 478 -9.28 -10.97 -18.23
N LYS A 479 -10.29 -11.70 -17.72
CA LYS A 479 -10.16 -13.16 -17.59
C LYS A 479 -9.84 -13.74 -18.96
N PRO A 480 -8.88 -14.67 -19.11
CA PRO A 480 -8.63 -15.32 -20.38
C PRO A 480 -9.93 -15.92 -20.87
N GLN A 481 -10.40 -15.48 -22.04
CA GLN A 481 -11.49 -16.17 -22.72
C GLN A 481 -10.93 -17.56 -23.08
N LEU A 482 -11.38 -18.59 -22.36
CA LEU A 482 -11.26 -19.97 -22.84
C LEU A 482 -11.78 -19.98 -24.27
N ILE A 483 -10.93 -20.29 -25.22
CA ILE A 483 -11.34 -20.53 -26.61
C ILE A 483 -12.21 -21.79 -26.56
N GLU A 484 -13.50 -21.58 -26.35
CA GLU A 484 -14.48 -22.65 -26.60
C GLU A 484 -14.40 -22.97 -28.08
N THR A 485 -13.84 -24.12 -28.38
CA THR A 485 -13.99 -24.75 -29.69
C THR A 485 -15.49 -24.83 -29.97
N LYS A 486 -15.92 -24.14 -31.01
CA LYS A 486 -17.31 -24.08 -31.46
C LYS A 486 -17.84 -25.47 -31.77
N GLU A 487 -18.46 -26.11 -30.81
CA GLU A 487 -19.56 -27.04 -31.12
C GLU A 487 -20.84 -26.22 -31.26
N LYS A 488 -21.38 -26.20 -32.46
CA LYS A 488 -22.64 -25.56 -32.80
C LYS A 488 -23.78 -26.28 -32.07
N GLY A 489 -24.42 -25.61 -31.11
CA GLY A 489 -25.65 -26.11 -30.50
C GLY A 489 -26.20 -25.22 -29.40
N LYS A 490 -27.13 -24.34 -29.78
CA LYS A 490 -28.20 -23.72 -28.95
C LYS A 490 -27.95 -23.52 -27.46
N LYS A 491 -27.52 -22.29 -27.08
CA LYS A 491 -27.83 -21.65 -25.78
C LYS A 491 -27.59 -20.13 -25.86
N SER A 492 -28.50 -19.42 -26.50
CA SER A 492 -28.67 -17.98 -26.38
C SER A 492 -29.92 -17.75 -25.54
N GLU A 493 -29.79 -17.55 -24.23
CA GLU A 493 -30.89 -17.02 -23.37
C GLU A 493 -30.53 -16.95 -21.88
N ILE A 494 -29.24 -16.79 -21.47
CA ILE A 494 -28.88 -16.67 -20.04
C ILE A 494 -28.00 -15.44 -19.74
N LYS A 495 -27.99 -14.42 -20.59
CA LYS A 495 -27.12 -13.24 -20.34
C LYS A 495 -27.84 -11.94 -19.93
N GLU A 496 -29.14 -11.96 -19.64
CA GLU A 496 -29.87 -10.74 -19.25
C GLU A 496 -30.44 -10.74 -17.81
N ALA A 497 -29.94 -11.58 -16.90
CA ALA A 497 -30.56 -11.71 -15.57
C ALA A 497 -29.68 -11.23 -14.38
N ILE A 498 -28.56 -10.52 -14.59
CA ILE A 498 -27.65 -10.14 -13.49
C ILE A 498 -27.55 -8.63 -13.24
N GLU A 499 -28.22 -7.77 -13.99
CA GLU A 499 -28.27 -6.32 -13.70
C GLU A 499 -29.68 -5.83 -13.40
N VAL A 500 -30.26 -6.27 -12.28
CA VAL A 500 -31.36 -5.52 -11.66
C VAL A 500 -31.07 -5.40 -10.17
N LYS A 501 -30.61 -4.21 -9.75
CA LYS A 501 -30.65 -3.79 -8.34
C LYS A 501 -32.07 -4.00 -7.82
N ALA A 502 -32.20 -4.92 -6.87
CA ALA A 502 -33.47 -5.13 -6.18
C ALA A 502 -33.73 -3.94 -5.26
N GLU A 503 -34.60 -3.04 -5.65
CA GLU A 503 -35.29 -2.17 -4.70
C GLU A 503 -36.21 -3.05 -3.85
N ILE A 504 -35.86 -3.19 -2.57
CA ILE A 504 -36.70 -3.81 -1.55
C ILE A 504 -37.77 -2.78 -1.19
N PRO A 505 -39.05 -3.10 -1.23
CA PRO A 505 -40.10 -2.16 -0.79
C PRO A 505 -39.85 -1.77 0.67
N GLN A 506 -39.81 -0.48 0.95
CA GLN A 506 -39.76 0.05 2.33
C GLN A 506 -41.00 -0.44 3.06
N SER A 507 -40.82 -1.16 4.17
CA SER A 507 -41.88 -1.63 5.02
C SER A 507 -42.54 -0.46 5.76
N GLU A 508 -43.84 -0.34 5.64
CA GLU A 508 -44.67 0.48 6.48
C GLU A 508 -44.42 0.16 7.98
N THR A 509 -44.41 1.18 8.81
CA THR A 509 -44.25 1.12 10.27
C THR A 509 -45.26 0.15 10.90
N ARG A 510 -44.79 -1.00 11.40
CA ARG A 510 -45.61 -1.99 12.11
C ARG A 510 -45.46 -1.88 13.61
N PRO A 511 -46.57 -2.18 14.39
CA PRO A 511 -46.59 -2.03 15.83
C PRO A 511 -45.69 -3.02 16.57
N GLU A 512 -45.21 -2.68 17.76
CA GLU A 512 -44.40 -3.50 18.64
C GLU A 512 -45.01 -4.91 18.86
N LEU A 513 -44.27 -5.93 18.49
CA LEU A 513 -44.66 -7.32 18.67
C LEU A 513 -44.42 -7.76 20.13
N LYS A 514 -45.46 -7.77 20.92
CA LYS A 514 -45.47 -8.51 22.21
C LYS A 514 -45.47 -10.01 21.92
N LYS A 515 -44.61 -10.77 22.58
CA LYS A 515 -44.63 -12.26 22.55
C LYS A 515 -46.04 -12.74 22.87
N SER A 516 -46.69 -13.39 21.91
CA SER A 516 -48.02 -13.95 22.09
C SER A 516 -47.90 -15.45 22.45
N LYS A 517 -48.86 -15.98 23.24
CA LYS A 517 -48.91 -17.41 23.50
C LYS A 517 -48.85 -18.29 22.25
N ALA A 518 -49.46 -17.81 21.16
CA ALA A 518 -49.44 -18.48 19.85
C ALA A 518 -48.02 -18.61 19.26
N PHE A 519 -47.14 -17.62 19.49
CA PHE A 519 -45.74 -17.70 19.02
C PHE A 519 -44.94 -18.75 19.80
N GLU A 520 -45.10 -18.81 21.12
CA GLU A 520 -44.43 -19.80 21.97
C GLU A 520 -44.86 -21.23 21.57
N GLU A 521 -46.15 -21.47 21.30
CA GLU A 521 -46.64 -22.76 20.83
C GLU A 521 -46.08 -23.14 19.46
N ILE A 522 -45.99 -22.18 18.49
CA ILE A 522 -45.43 -22.40 17.18
C ILE A 522 -43.94 -22.77 17.29
N THR A 523 -43.14 -22.01 18.06
CA THR A 523 -41.69 -22.25 18.21
C THR A 523 -41.41 -23.56 18.96
N ALA A 524 -42.23 -23.96 19.93
CA ALA A 524 -42.13 -25.24 20.59
C ALA A 524 -42.44 -26.43 19.68
N SER A 525 -43.33 -26.26 18.72
CA SER A 525 -43.80 -27.32 17.76
C SER A 525 -42.89 -27.57 16.57
N LEU A 526 -41.75 -26.87 16.45
CA LEU A 526 -40.84 -27.01 15.29
C LEU A 526 -40.18 -28.36 15.21
N THR A 527 -40.38 -29.05 14.10
CA THR A 527 -39.74 -30.32 13.76
C THR A 527 -38.24 -30.17 13.50
N PRO A 528 -37.42 -31.22 13.58
CA PRO A 528 -36.00 -31.15 13.25
C PRO A 528 -35.72 -30.58 11.83
N LEU A 529 -36.53 -30.94 10.85
CA LEU A 529 -36.42 -30.43 9.48
C LEU A 529 -36.73 -28.93 9.40
N GLU A 530 -37.77 -28.45 10.05
CA GLU A 530 -38.14 -27.04 10.08
C GLU A 530 -37.06 -26.20 10.76
N LYS A 531 -36.47 -26.69 11.86
CA LYS A 531 -35.33 -26.05 12.51
C LYS A 531 -34.11 -25.97 11.57
N ALA A 532 -33.82 -27.06 10.83
CA ALA A 532 -32.72 -27.07 9.87
C ALA A 532 -32.97 -26.13 8.69
N MET A 533 -34.21 -25.99 8.24
CA MET A 533 -34.61 -25.03 7.17
C MET A 533 -34.48 -23.58 7.67
N LEU A 534 -34.94 -23.26 8.87
CA LEU A 534 -34.74 -21.93 9.46
C LEU A 534 -33.24 -21.62 9.64
N TRP A 535 -32.44 -22.62 10.03
CA TRP A 535 -31.00 -22.48 10.09
C TRP A 535 -30.41 -22.12 8.72
N ALA A 536 -30.73 -22.88 7.68
CA ALA A 536 -30.19 -22.64 6.34
C ALA A 536 -30.57 -21.25 5.81
N ILE A 537 -31.83 -20.81 5.99
CA ILE A 537 -32.28 -19.47 5.56
C ILE A 537 -31.61 -18.38 6.39
N GLY A 538 -31.54 -18.54 7.71
CA GLY A 538 -30.94 -17.55 8.62
C GLY A 538 -29.42 -17.39 8.45
N THR A 539 -28.74 -18.38 7.86
CA THR A 539 -27.32 -18.34 7.51
C THR A 539 -27.04 -17.95 6.07
N GLY A 540 -28.01 -17.27 5.39
CA GLY A 540 -27.77 -16.61 4.12
C GLY A 540 -28.10 -17.42 2.87
N ASN A 541 -28.78 -18.58 2.98
CA ASN A 541 -29.22 -19.33 1.81
C ASN A 541 -30.64 -18.91 1.43
N TYR A 542 -30.85 -18.45 0.19
CA TYR A 542 -32.12 -17.86 -0.25
C TYR A 542 -32.83 -18.67 -1.34
N LEU A 543 -32.14 -19.56 -2.05
CA LEU A 543 -32.74 -20.39 -3.08
C LEU A 543 -33.15 -21.75 -2.51
N ALA A 544 -34.30 -22.31 -2.99
CA ALA A 544 -34.81 -23.58 -2.48
C ALA A 544 -33.81 -24.76 -2.57
N SER A 545 -32.96 -24.78 -3.60
CA SER A 545 -31.89 -25.77 -3.75
C SER A 545 -30.80 -25.65 -2.71
N GLU A 546 -30.34 -24.42 -2.45
CA GLU A 546 -29.31 -24.10 -1.46
C GLU A 546 -29.81 -24.42 -0.02
N ILE A 547 -31.03 -23.98 0.28
CA ILE A 547 -31.69 -24.25 1.57
C ILE A 547 -31.85 -25.75 1.79
N TYR A 548 -32.19 -26.51 0.74
CA TYR A 548 -32.35 -27.96 0.81
C TYR A 548 -31.02 -28.66 1.15
N GLU A 549 -29.95 -28.27 0.48
CA GLU A 549 -28.62 -28.84 0.72
C GLU A 549 -28.11 -28.53 2.11
N GLU A 550 -28.21 -27.27 2.53
CA GLU A 550 -27.71 -26.83 3.83
C GLU A 550 -28.54 -27.38 4.99
N ALA A 551 -29.88 -27.44 4.85
CA ALA A 551 -30.76 -28.06 5.83
C ALA A 551 -30.44 -29.55 6.01
N ASN A 552 -30.15 -30.28 4.96
CA ASN A 552 -29.75 -31.69 5.05
C ASN A 552 -28.37 -31.88 5.69
N LYS A 553 -27.41 -30.98 5.45
CA LYS A 553 -26.13 -30.96 6.18
C LYS A 553 -26.36 -30.73 7.70
N LYS A 554 -27.23 -29.77 8.03
CA LYS A 554 -27.57 -29.47 9.43
C LYS A 554 -28.27 -30.65 10.10
N LEU A 555 -29.22 -31.34 9.43
CA LEU A 555 -29.86 -32.55 9.95
C LEU A 555 -28.85 -33.65 10.26
N LYS A 556 -27.90 -33.90 9.37
CA LYS A 556 -26.81 -34.87 9.62
C LYS A 556 -25.99 -34.48 10.84
N SER A 557 -25.64 -33.19 11.03
CA SER A 557 -24.88 -32.72 12.19
C SER A 557 -25.65 -32.89 13.52
N LEU A 558 -26.98 -32.93 13.45
CA LEU A 558 -27.87 -33.16 14.58
C LEU A 558 -28.19 -34.64 14.81
N GLY A 559 -27.60 -35.55 14.02
CA GLY A 559 -27.87 -37.00 14.13
C GLY A 559 -29.26 -37.41 13.61
N ALA A 560 -29.93 -36.55 12.86
CA ALA A 560 -31.25 -36.79 12.26
C ALA A 560 -31.16 -37.34 10.83
N SER A 561 -32.17 -38.08 10.39
CA SER A 561 -32.24 -38.53 9.00
C SER A 561 -32.47 -37.37 8.04
N THR A 562 -31.84 -37.44 6.86
CA THR A 562 -32.04 -36.45 5.80
C THR A 562 -33.44 -36.55 5.23
N SER A 563 -34.01 -35.39 4.86
CA SER A 563 -35.32 -35.31 4.23
C SER A 563 -35.22 -35.53 2.69
N ASN A 564 -36.30 -36.03 2.07
CA ASN A 564 -36.42 -35.97 0.62
C ASN A 564 -36.98 -34.62 0.18
N TYR A 565 -36.79 -34.28 -1.12
CA TYR A 565 -37.19 -32.99 -1.67
C TYR A 565 -38.71 -32.74 -1.65
N SER A 566 -39.54 -33.78 -1.69
CA SER A 566 -41.01 -33.65 -1.60
C SER A 566 -41.47 -33.24 -0.21
N GLU A 567 -40.91 -33.86 0.82
CA GLU A 567 -41.14 -33.51 2.23
C GLU A 567 -40.68 -32.09 2.53
N PHE A 568 -39.47 -31.74 2.04
CA PHE A 568 -38.92 -30.42 2.15
C PHE A 568 -39.82 -29.32 1.56
N LYS A 569 -40.38 -29.53 0.32
CA LYS A 569 -41.32 -28.60 -0.27
C LYS A 569 -42.61 -28.42 0.53
N LYS A 570 -43.12 -29.50 1.13
CA LYS A 570 -44.29 -29.40 1.99
C LYS A 570 -44.05 -28.50 3.20
N LYS A 571 -42.86 -28.61 3.79
CA LYS A 571 -42.46 -27.79 4.94
C LYS A 571 -42.26 -26.32 4.59
N PHE A 572 -41.82 -25.97 3.37
CA PHE A 572 -41.80 -24.56 2.96
C PHE A 572 -43.21 -23.95 2.98
N TYR A 573 -44.21 -24.70 2.52
CA TYR A 573 -45.59 -24.23 2.53
C TYR A 573 -46.09 -24.01 3.96
N GLU A 574 -45.81 -24.96 4.87
CA GLU A 574 -46.21 -24.87 6.29
C GLU A 574 -45.53 -23.69 7.01
N LEU A 575 -44.25 -23.41 6.71
CA LEU A 575 -43.51 -22.32 7.31
C LEU A 575 -43.91 -20.95 6.75
N SER A 576 -44.38 -20.87 5.52
CA SER A 576 -44.67 -19.56 4.85
C SER A 576 -46.12 -19.06 5.07
N LYS A 577 -47.09 -19.92 5.33
CA LYS A 577 -48.47 -19.48 5.60
C LYS A 577 -48.63 -18.94 7.01
N LEU A 578 -49.47 -17.94 7.15
CA LEU A 578 -49.83 -17.35 8.46
C LEU A 578 -50.72 -18.33 9.27
N PRO A 579 -50.68 -18.27 10.63
CA PRO A 579 -51.61 -19.00 11.48
C PRO A 579 -53.09 -18.63 11.16
N PRO A 580 -54.04 -19.56 11.24
CA PRO A 580 -53.92 -20.95 11.71
C PRO A 580 -53.46 -21.98 10.65
N GLU A 581 -53.30 -21.59 9.40
CA GLU A 581 -53.01 -22.54 8.28
C GLU A 581 -51.50 -22.89 8.19
N GLY A 582 -50.64 -22.15 8.86
CA GLY A 582 -49.20 -22.39 8.87
C GLY A 582 -48.50 -21.67 10.04
N LYS A 583 -47.19 -21.49 9.95
CA LYS A 583 -46.36 -20.94 11.05
C LYS A 583 -45.91 -19.50 10.83
N GLY A 584 -45.99 -19.00 9.60
CA GLY A 584 -45.66 -17.59 9.26
C GLY A 584 -44.19 -17.19 9.51
N LEU A 585 -43.27 -18.18 9.52
CA LEU A 585 -41.87 -17.95 9.89
C LEU A 585 -40.96 -17.58 8.71
N ILE A 586 -41.43 -17.80 7.47
CA ILE A 586 -40.67 -17.44 6.26
C ILE A 586 -41.54 -16.66 5.28
N GLU A 587 -40.89 -15.79 4.55
CA GLU A 587 -41.47 -15.06 3.41
C GLU A 587 -40.80 -15.47 2.11
N PHE A 588 -41.43 -15.23 0.98
CA PHE A 588 -40.85 -15.53 -0.32
C PHE A 588 -41.33 -14.58 -1.40
N VAL A 589 -40.54 -14.46 -2.46
CA VAL A 589 -40.92 -13.76 -3.69
C VAL A 589 -40.56 -14.61 -4.89
N LYS A 590 -41.43 -14.60 -5.89
CA LYS A 590 -41.19 -15.29 -7.18
C LYS A 590 -40.38 -14.35 -8.08
N ARG A 591 -39.20 -14.78 -8.53
CA ARG A 591 -38.40 -14.09 -9.53
C ARG A 591 -38.11 -14.99 -10.72
N GLY A 592 -38.77 -14.71 -11.85
CA GLY A 592 -38.72 -15.57 -13.05
C GLY A 592 -39.21 -16.96 -12.76
N LYS A 593 -38.37 -17.99 -12.94
CA LYS A 593 -38.70 -19.40 -12.67
C LYS A 593 -38.34 -19.85 -11.24
N SER A 594 -37.70 -19.02 -10.43
CA SER A 594 -37.19 -19.34 -9.09
C SER A 594 -37.96 -18.59 -8.00
N PHE A 595 -37.99 -19.18 -6.81
CA PHE A 595 -38.46 -18.54 -5.59
C PHE A 595 -37.27 -18.25 -4.69
N CYS A 596 -37.21 -17.02 -4.14
CA CYS A 596 -36.28 -16.62 -3.12
C CYS A 596 -37.01 -16.56 -1.78
N TYR A 597 -36.41 -17.12 -0.72
CA TYR A 597 -37.00 -17.25 0.61
C TYR A 597 -36.12 -16.50 1.63
N TRP A 598 -36.76 -15.88 2.64
CA TRP A 598 -36.10 -15.27 3.79
C TRP A 598 -36.94 -15.45 5.04
N LEU A 599 -36.37 -15.22 6.21
CA LEU A 599 -37.10 -15.24 7.48
C LEU A 599 -38.07 -14.05 7.55
N SER A 600 -39.31 -14.32 7.97
CA SER A 600 -40.23 -13.27 8.36
C SER A 600 -39.78 -12.64 9.69
N GLN A 601 -40.42 -11.56 10.14
CA GLN A 601 -40.14 -10.97 11.45
C GLN A 601 -40.29 -11.99 12.59
N TRP A 602 -41.29 -12.88 12.52
CA TRP A 602 -41.47 -13.99 13.45
C TRP A 602 -40.39 -15.06 13.30
N GLY A 603 -39.96 -15.31 12.06
CA GLY A 603 -38.87 -16.21 11.76
C GLY A 603 -37.51 -15.73 12.30
N GLU A 604 -37.23 -14.45 12.26
CA GLU A 604 -36.02 -13.85 12.85
C GLU A 604 -35.97 -14.06 14.38
N ILE A 605 -37.08 -13.81 15.06
CA ILE A 605 -37.17 -14.03 16.51
C ILE A 605 -37.03 -15.52 16.83
N ALA A 606 -37.73 -16.41 16.09
CA ALA A 606 -37.64 -17.85 16.29
C ALA A 606 -36.24 -18.39 16.01
N PHE A 607 -35.55 -17.86 15.01
CA PHE A 607 -34.17 -18.20 14.69
C PHE A 607 -33.23 -17.81 15.84
N ALA A 608 -33.30 -16.56 16.30
CA ALA A 608 -32.47 -16.07 17.38
C ALA A 608 -32.69 -16.85 18.70
N GLU A 609 -33.95 -17.16 19.02
CA GLU A 609 -34.27 -17.96 20.22
C GLU A 609 -33.75 -19.40 20.13
N LYS A 610 -33.82 -20.04 18.95
CA LYS A 610 -33.44 -21.46 18.79
C LYS A 610 -31.93 -21.66 18.63
N PHE A 611 -31.23 -20.70 18.06
CA PHE A 611 -29.82 -20.85 17.72
C PHE A 611 -28.90 -19.91 18.52
N GLY A 612 -29.46 -19.00 19.32
CA GLY A 612 -28.70 -18.05 20.14
C GLY A 612 -27.94 -16.97 19.33
N ILE A 613 -28.35 -16.74 18.08
CA ILE A 613 -27.67 -15.85 17.15
C ILE A 613 -28.68 -15.10 16.28
N PRO A 614 -28.38 -13.86 15.84
CA PRO A 614 -29.15 -13.21 14.79
C PRO A 614 -28.96 -13.89 13.43
N SER A 615 -29.92 -13.77 12.55
CA SER A 615 -29.76 -14.20 11.16
C SER A 615 -28.83 -13.25 10.38
N ASP A 616 -28.30 -13.70 9.25
CA ASP A 616 -27.50 -12.86 8.35
C ASP A 616 -28.28 -11.63 7.87
N ARG A 617 -29.60 -11.75 7.67
CA ARG A 617 -30.44 -10.61 7.34
C ARG A 617 -30.56 -9.62 8.49
N ALA A 618 -30.80 -10.10 9.73
CA ALA A 618 -30.87 -9.24 10.90
C ALA A 618 -29.55 -8.50 11.13
N ILE A 619 -28.42 -9.17 10.94
CA ILE A 619 -27.10 -8.57 10.96
C ILE A 619 -26.97 -7.50 9.88
N ASN A 620 -27.38 -7.80 8.64
CA ASN A 620 -27.35 -6.86 7.52
C ASN A 620 -28.24 -5.60 7.72
N GLU A 621 -29.29 -5.71 8.52
CA GLU A 621 -30.17 -4.58 8.88
C GLU A 621 -29.64 -3.72 10.04
N LEU A 622 -28.67 -4.21 10.83
CA LEU A 622 -28.05 -3.45 11.92
C LEU A 622 -27.40 -2.13 11.47
N GLY A 623 -26.79 -2.09 10.29
CA GLY A 623 -26.13 -0.89 9.76
C GLY A 623 -27.02 0.08 9.00
N GLY A 624 -28.29 -0.27 8.75
CA GLY A 624 -29.25 0.53 7.97
C GLY A 624 -30.37 1.19 8.79
N GLY A 625 -30.27 1.24 10.13
CA GLY A 625 -31.32 1.76 11.01
C GLY A 625 -32.38 0.71 11.38
N GLY A 626 -32.13 -0.56 11.14
CA GLY A 626 -32.99 -1.67 11.54
C GLY A 626 -32.96 -1.89 13.05
N LYS A 627 -33.92 -1.31 13.78
CA LYS A 627 -34.06 -1.44 15.24
C LYS A 627 -34.12 -2.89 15.74
N LEU A 628 -34.59 -3.84 14.89
CA LEU A 628 -34.77 -5.23 15.29
C LEU A 628 -33.44 -5.99 15.40
N GLY A 629 -32.56 -5.88 14.40
CA GLY A 629 -31.27 -6.57 14.41
C GLY A 629 -30.34 -6.12 15.54
N LYS A 630 -30.29 -4.80 15.78
CA LYS A 630 -29.55 -4.24 16.91
C LYS A 630 -30.11 -4.71 18.26
N ALA A 631 -31.43 -4.75 18.44
CA ALA A 631 -32.06 -5.25 19.64
C ALA A 631 -31.78 -6.72 19.92
N VAL A 632 -31.75 -7.57 18.88
CA VAL A 632 -31.42 -9.01 19.02
C VAL A 632 -29.95 -9.18 19.41
N SER A 633 -29.03 -8.45 18.79
CA SER A 633 -27.60 -8.51 19.14
C SER A 633 -27.32 -8.04 20.56
N LEU A 634 -27.94 -6.95 20.99
CA LEU A 634 -27.83 -6.44 22.35
C LEU A 634 -28.35 -7.46 23.39
N GLU A 635 -29.45 -8.14 23.10
CA GLU A 635 -30.00 -9.18 23.98
C GLU A 635 -29.07 -10.40 24.08
N LEU A 636 -28.45 -10.81 22.96
CA LEU A 636 -27.48 -11.91 22.95
C LEU A 636 -26.24 -11.57 23.80
N ILE A 637 -25.68 -10.39 23.65
CA ILE A 637 -24.51 -9.94 24.41
C ILE A 637 -24.83 -9.87 25.90
N LYS A 638 -26.00 -9.36 26.23
CA LYS A 638 -26.50 -9.34 27.61
C LYS A 638 -26.57 -10.74 28.19
N ASN A 639 -27.13 -11.71 27.44
CA ASN A 639 -27.21 -13.12 27.85
C ASN A 639 -25.84 -13.81 28.03
N TRP A 640 -24.76 -13.28 27.43
CA TRP A 640 -23.39 -13.77 27.68
C TRP A 640 -22.74 -13.13 28.90
N LEU A 641 -23.07 -11.87 29.23
CA LEU A 641 -22.45 -11.13 30.34
C LEU A 641 -23.14 -11.35 31.69
N GLU A 642 -24.46 -11.49 31.71
CA GLU A 642 -25.19 -11.71 32.95
C GLU A 642 -24.80 -13.00 33.72
N PRO A 643 -24.54 -14.13 33.04
CA PRO A 643 -24.03 -15.35 33.72
C PRO A 643 -22.63 -15.18 34.31
N GLU A 644 -21.87 -14.19 33.88
CA GLU A 644 -20.55 -13.83 34.39
C GLU A 644 -20.62 -12.77 35.51
N ASP A 645 -21.82 -12.52 36.08
CA ASP A 645 -22.11 -11.57 37.17
C ASP A 645 -21.97 -10.09 36.79
N TYR A 646 -22.06 -9.75 35.49
CA TYR A 646 -22.13 -8.37 35.06
C TYR A 646 -23.55 -7.80 35.17
N LYS A 647 -23.68 -6.59 35.73
CA LYS A 647 -24.91 -5.80 35.64
C LYS A 647 -24.91 -5.05 34.33
N VAL A 648 -25.81 -5.42 33.40
CA VAL A 648 -25.84 -4.89 32.05
C VAL A 648 -26.96 -3.84 31.91
N ARG A 649 -26.61 -2.66 31.39
CA ARG A 649 -27.54 -1.56 31.06
C ARG A 649 -27.43 -1.24 29.57
N LYS A 650 -28.57 -0.94 28.93
CA LYS A 650 -28.65 -0.53 27.50
C LYS A 650 -28.65 0.99 27.40
N GLU A 651 -28.01 1.50 26.34
CA GLU A 651 -28.05 2.94 25.94
C GLU A 651 -27.71 3.90 27.09
N ASP A 652 -26.53 3.74 27.71
CA ASP A 652 -26.10 4.63 28.78
C ASP A 652 -25.58 5.96 28.21
N LEU A 653 -26.03 7.08 28.81
CA LEU A 653 -25.63 8.41 28.41
C LEU A 653 -24.15 8.64 28.80
N VAL A 654 -23.33 8.98 27.82
CA VAL A 654 -21.98 9.45 28.09
C VAL A 654 -22.04 10.96 28.24
N GLU A 655 -21.91 11.45 29.49
CA GLU A 655 -21.83 12.89 29.76
C GLU A 655 -20.46 13.38 29.27
N THR A 656 -20.48 14.28 28.27
CA THR A 656 -19.31 15.01 27.85
C THR A 656 -19.33 16.39 28.47
N ASP A 657 -18.20 16.91 28.94
CA ASP A 657 -18.05 18.31 29.41
C ASP A 657 -18.24 19.34 28.29
N LEU A 658 -18.46 18.87 27.07
CA LEU A 658 -18.72 19.67 25.87
C LEU A 658 -20.22 19.83 25.65
N ASN A 659 -20.61 21.05 25.30
CA ASN A 659 -21.95 21.57 25.03
C ASN A 659 -23.09 20.56 24.74
N ILE A 660 -24.29 20.85 25.27
CA ILE A 660 -25.56 20.08 25.20
C ILE A 660 -25.90 19.47 23.80
N SER A 661 -25.25 19.89 22.72
CA SER A 661 -25.46 19.38 21.36
C SER A 661 -24.65 18.11 21.02
N GLU A 662 -23.74 17.66 21.89
CA GLU A 662 -22.83 16.51 21.62
C GLU A 662 -23.03 15.32 22.57
N ARG A 663 -24.22 15.18 23.15
CA ARG A 663 -24.54 14.00 23.97
C ARG A 663 -24.50 12.73 23.12
N GLY A 664 -23.63 11.80 23.49
CA GLY A 664 -23.51 10.48 22.86
C GLY A 664 -24.00 9.37 23.77
N TYR A 665 -24.47 8.27 23.21
CA TYR A 665 -24.86 7.07 23.93
C TYR A 665 -23.93 5.92 23.59
N THR A 666 -23.60 5.08 24.58
CA THR A 666 -22.96 3.79 24.37
C THR A 666 -24.03 2.72 24.24
N ASP A 667 -23.91 1.79 23.28
CA ASP A 667 -24.94 0.78 23.03
C ASP A 667 -25.20 -0.12 24.25
N LEU A 668 -24.14 -0.44 25.01
CA LEU A 668 -24.23 -1.30 26.16
C LEU A 668 -23.14 -0.97 27.19
N VAL A 669 -23.51 -0.90 28.46
CA VAL A 669 -22.57 -0.76 29.57
C VAL A 669 -22.75 -1.94 30.52
N ALA A 670 -21.67 -2.63 30.84
CA ALA A 670 -21.65 -3.73 31.76
C ALA A 670 -20.72 -3.41 32.93
N GLU A 671 -21.18 -3.64 34.16
CA GLU A 671 -20.47 -3.33 35.39
C GLU A 671 -20.30 -4.57 36.27
N LYS A 672 -19.09 -4.82 36.73
CA LYS A 672 -18.76 -5.88 37.69
C LYS A 672 -17.58 -5.42 38.56
N ASP A 673 -17.72 -5.53 39.88
CA ASP A 673 -16.68 -5.21 40.86
C ASP A 673 -16.02 -3.84 40.69
N GLY A 674 -16.79 -2.83 40.25
CA GLY A 674 -16.32 -1.46 39.96
C GLY A 674 -15.62 -1.31 38.59
N GLN A 675 -15.50 -2.39 37.82
CA GLN A 675 -15.02 -2.32 36.44
C GLN A 675 -16.19 -2.07 35.49
N ILE A 676 -16.05 -1.07 34.64
CA ILE A 676 -17.06 -0.68 33.65
C ILE A 676 -16.57 -1.06 32.25
N LEU A 677 -17.31 -1.94 31.57
CA LEU A 677 -17.10 -2.29 30.17
C LEU A 677 -18.05 -1.45 29.30
N ARG A 678 -17.52 -0.76 28.31
CA ARG A 678 -18.30 -0.06 27.30
C ARG A 678 -18.26 -0.85 26.00
N ILE A 679 -19.43 -1.12 25.43
CA ILE A 679 -19.60 -2.01 24.28
C ILE A 679 -20.41 -1.29 23.21
N GLU A 680 -19.83 -1.19 22.00
CA GLU A 680 -20.50 -0.71 20.79
C GLU A 680 -20.72 -1.87 19.83
N ILE A 681 -21.78 -1.81 19.03
CA ILE A 681 -22.07 -2.80 17.99
C ILE A 681 -22.06 -2.12 16.63
N GLU A 682 -21.16 -2.54 15.80
CA GLU A 682 -20.90 -1.90 14.51
C GLU A 682 -21.24 -2.84 13.33
N HIS A 683 -22.06 -2.27 12.43
CA HIS A 683 -22.33 -2.87 11.12
C HIS A 683 -22.48 -1.74 10.13
N ARG A 684 -22.22 -1.72 8.93
CA ARG A 684 -22.41 -0.67 7.90
C ARG A 684 -22.28 0.80 8.37
N THR A 685 -21.77 1.02 9.57
CA THR A 685 -21.53 2.34 10.15
C THR A 685 -20.43 3.06 9.35
N THR A 686 -20.53 4.36 9.14
CA THR A 686 -19.50 5.12 8.43
C THR A 686 -18.20 5.18 9.23
N LYS A 687 -17.05 5.30 8.56
CA LYS A 687 -15.74 5.38 9.23
C LYS A 687 -15.67 6.56 10.21
N ASP A 688 -16.25 7.71 9.86
CA ASP A 688 -16.29 8.90 10.73
C ASP A 688 -17.13 8.68 11.99
N GLN A 689 -18.22 7.93 11.87
CA GLN A 689 -19.05 7.62 13.03
C GLN A 689 -18.33 6.63 13.96
N ILE A 690 -17.63 5.64 13.41
CA ILE A 690 -16.79 4.70 14.19
C ILE A 690 -15.68 5.47 14.92
N GLU A 691 -14.97 6.38 14.24
CA GLU A 691 -13.94 7.21 14.88
C GLU A 691 -14.52 8.05 16.04
N LYS A 692 -15.69 8.66 15.82
CA LYS A 692 -16.40 9.41 16.88
C LYS A 692 -16.77 8.52 18.05
N ASN A 693 -17.27 7.31 17.80
CA ASN A 693 -17.64 6.35 18.85
C ASN A 693 -16.41 5.93 19.67
N ILE A 694 -15.30 5.60 19.02
CA ILE A 694 -14.05 5.25 19.69
C ILE A 694 -13.55 6.41 20.56
N ARG A 695 -13.45 7.63 20.01
CA ARG A 695 -12.98 8.80 20.76
C ARG A 695 -13.87 9.11 21.95
N LYS A 696 -15.16 9.13 21.74
CA LYS A 696 -16.19 9.37 22.76
C LYS A 696 -16.04 8.39 23.94
N ASN A 697 -15.98 7.09 23.66
CA ASN A 697 -15.94 6.07 24.71
C ASN A 697 -14.59 6.03 25.44
N LEU A 698 -13.47 6.27 24.75
CA LEU A 698 -12.14 6.33 25.35
C LEU A 698 -11.83 7.63 26.11
N GLU A 699 -12.76 8.59 26.15
CA GLU A 699 -12.71 9.69 27.12
C GLU A 699 -13.03 9.23 28.53
N TYR A 700 -13.95 8.27 28.66
CA TYR A 700 -14.52 7.81 29.93
C TYR A 700 -14.13 6.40 30.33
N SER A 701 -13.36 5.70 29.51
CA SER A 701 -12.80 4.38 29.80
C SER A 701 -11.44 4.22 29.14
N ASP A 702 -10.59 3.38 29.71
CA ASP A 702 -9.30 3.06 29.10
C ASP A 702 -9.43 1.92 28.08
N THR A 703 -10.55 1.20 28.11
CA THR A 703 -10.84 0.10 27.17
C THR A 703 -12.25 0.22 26.60
N LEU A 704 -12.36 0.09 25.28
CA LEU A 704 -13.63 0.00 24.54
C LEU A 704 -13.74 -1.36 23.87
N TYR A 705 -14.91 -1.98 23.94
CA TYR A 705 -15.22 -3.23 23.25
C TYR A 705 -16.10 -2.95 22.04
N GLU A 706 -15.61 -3.29 20.86
CA GLU A 706 -16.30 -3.09 19.59
C GLU A 706 -16.68 -4.44 19.00
N ILE A 707 -17.96 -4.65 18.77
CA ILE A 707 -18.48 -5.92 18.25
C ILE A 707 -18.93 -5.71 16.82
N ALA A 708 -18.22 -6.33 15.89
CA ALA A 708 -18.55 -6.33 14.48
C ALA A 708 -19.63 -7.37 14.15
N SER A 709 -20.53 -7.01 13.25
CA SER A 709 -21.57 -7.92 12.76
C SER A 709 -21.01 -9.12 11.99
N ASP A 710 -19.95 -8.90 11.23
CA ASP A 710 -19.30 -9.86 10.35
C ASP A 710 -17.81 -9.52 10.15
N GLU A 711 -17.06 -10.34 9.42
CA GLU A 711 -15.65 -10.14 9.16
C GLU A 711 -15.35 -8.84 8.37
N THR A 712 -16.25 -8.42 7.48
CA THR A 712 -16.09 -7.16 6.73
C THR A 712 -16.20 -5.95 7.64
N ALA A 713 -17.19 -5.95 8.54
CA ALA A 713 -17.34 -4.92 9.56
C ALA A 713 -16.16 -4.92 10.54
N LYS A 714 -15.65 -6.10 10.94
CA LYS A 714 -14.46 -6.24 11.79
C LYS A 714 -13.23 -5.62 11.15
N LYS A 715 -12.94 -5.93 9.89
CA LYS A 715 -11.82 -5.34 9.14
C LYS A 715 -11.92 -3.81 9.10
N LYS A 716 -13.11 -3.28 8.84
CA LYS A 716 -13.36 -1.84 8.85
C LYS A 716 -13.13 -1.21 10.23
N LEU A 717 -13.63 -1.84 11.29
CA LEU A 717 -13.40 -1.41 12.68
C LEU A 717 -11.92 -1.35 13.03
N ILE A 718 -11.18 -2.40 12.72
CA ILE A 718 -9.74 -2.46 12.97
C ILE A 718 -9.02 -1.32 12.26
N GLN A 719 -9.34 -1.04 10.98
CA GLN A 719 -8.74 0.07 10.24
C GLN A 719 -8.97 1.43 10.93
N VAL A 720 -10.21 1.69 11.35
CA VAL A 720 -10.55 2.96 12.00
C VAL A 720 -9.94 3.04 13.41
N ALA A 721 -9.97 1.94 14.16
CA ALA A 721 -9.37 1.88 15.50
C ALA A 721 -7.86 2.15 15.45
N LEU A 722 -7.11 1.50 14.54
CA LEU A 722 -5.69 1.72 14.33
C LEU A 722 -5.36 3.20 14.10
N LYS A 723 -6.09 3.84 13.18
CA LYS A 723 -5.93 5.26 12.85
C LYS A 723 -6.24 6.16 14.04
N THR A 724 -7.34 5.88 14.73
CA THR A 724 -7.79 6.66 15.89
C THR A 724 -6.81 6.53 17.05
N MET A 725 -6.35 5.30 17.34
CA MET A 725 -5.38 5.04 18.41
C MET A 725 -4.02 5.70 18.15
N PHE A 726 -3.55 5.70 16.89
CA PHE A 726 -2.33 6.41 16.52
C PHE A 726 -2.43 7.93 16.77
N ARG A 727 -3.59 8.54 16.50
CA ARG A 727 -3.85 9.95 16.80
C ARG A 727 -3.93 10.20 18.31
N LEU A 728 -4.67 9.35 19.03
CA LEU A 728 -4.81 9.44 20.48
C LEU A 728 -3.47 9.28 21.22
N ARG A 729 -2.56 8.47 20.70
CA ARG A 729 -1.19 8.37 21.24
C ARG A 729 -0.43 9.70 21.23
N LYS A 730 -0.62 10.52 20.18
CA LYS A 730 -0.02 11.86 20.10
C LYS A 730 -0.72 12.87 21.01
N GLU A 731 -2.04 12.76 21.13
CA GLU A 731 -2.88 13.69 21.92
C GLU A 731 -2.80 13.38 23.42
N LYS A 732 -2.64 12.11 23.81
CA LYS A 732 -2.65 11.62 25.19
C LYS A 732 -1.51 10.61 25.41
N PRO A 733 -0.23 11.02 25.39
CA PRO A 733 0.92 10.11 25.42
C PRO A 733 1.05 9.31 26.74
N ASP A 734 0.53 9.83 27.83
CA ASP A 734 0.63 9.23 29.17
C ASP A 734 -0.55 8.30 29.50
N LYS A 735 -1.53 8.16 28.60
CA LYS A 735 -2.73 7.34 28.81
C LYS A 735 -2.66 6.06 27.99
N GLU A 736 -2.75 4.91 28.67
CA GLU A 736 -2.81 3.61 28.02
C GLU A 736 -4.24 3.28 27.63
N LEU A 737 -4.53 3.35 26.32
CA LEU A 737 -5.86 3.14 25.76
C LEU A 737 -5.91 1.85 24.95
N MET A 738 -7.07 1.17 24.94
CA MET A 738 -7.28 -0.09 24.24
C MET A 738 -8.65 -0.15 23.57
N VAL A 739 -8.70 -0.61 22.31
CA VAL A 739 -9.94 -1.02 21.64
C VAL A 739 -9.88 -2.53 21.41
N LYS A 740 -10.87 -3.27 21.91
CA LYS A 740 -10.98 -4.71 21.76
C LYS A 740 -12.07 -5.04 20.75
N ILE A 741 -11.72 -5.78 19.71
CA ILE A 741 -12.60 -6.01 18.57
C ILE A 741 -12.82 -7.51 18.37
N ALA A 742 -14.09 -7.92 18.22
CA ALA A 742 -14.44 -9.29 17.84
C ALA A 742 -15.70 -9.31 16.97
N THR A 743 -15.92 -10.37 16.20
CA THR A 743 -17.19 -10.61 15.54
C THR A 743 -18.17 -11.30 16.46
N ILE A 744 -19.48 -11.19 16.17
CA ILE A 744 -20.52 -11.94 16.86
C ILE A 744 -20.26 -13.46 16.76
N ASP A 745 -19.75 -13.93 15.62
CA ASP A 745 -19.48 -15.35 15.40
C ASP A 745 -18.28 -15.88 16.20
N GLU A 746 -17.24 -15.07 16.38
CA GLU A 746 -16.10 -15.40 17.24
C GLU A 746 -16.51 -15.47 18.70
N LEU A 747 -17.30 -14.50 19.16
CA LEU A 747 -17.84 -14.48 20.53
C LEU A 747 -18.72 -15.70 20.82
N LYS A 748 -19.51 -16.16 19.84
CA LYS A 748 -20.29 -17.39 19.95
C LYS A 748 -19.44 -18.63 20.10
N LYS A 749 -18.37 -18.76 19.31
CA LYS A 749 -17.51 -19.93 19.28
C LYS A 749 -16.63 -20.02 20.52
N ASN A 750 -16.15 -18.91 21.02
CA ASN A 750 -15.06 -18.85 22.00
C ASN A 750 -15.42 -18.07 23.28
N GLY A 751 -16.66 -17.57 23.41
CA GLY A 751 -17.11 -16.75 24.52
C GLY A 751 -16.47 -15.37 24.57
N PHE A 752 -16.68 -14.64 25.66
CA PHE A 752 -16.20 -13.25 25.83
C PHE A 752 -14.67 -13.11 26.04
N LYS A 753 -13.90 -14.17 25.76
CA LYS A 753 -12.42 -14.18 25.90
C LYS A 753 -11.67 -13.95 24.60
N VAL A 754 -12.36 -13.88 23.46
CA VAL A 754 -11.77 -13.77 22.14
C VAL A 754 -11.82 -12.32 21.66
N TRP A 755 -10.74 -11.60 21.84
CA TRP A 755 -10.67 -10.21 21.42
C TRP A 755 -9.40 -9.94 20.62
N PHE A 756 -9.55 -9.12 19.61
CA PHE A 756 -8.46 -8.52 18.86
C PHE A 756 -8.15 -7.15 19.47
N ASP A 757 -6.96 -6.97 20.00
CA ASP A 757 -6.58 -5.80 20.77
C ASP A 757 -5.86 -4.77 19.91
N VAL A 758 -6.36 -3.52 19.92
CA VAL A 758 -5.75 -2.35 19.29
C VAL A 758 -5.40 -1.34 20.36
N GLY A 759 -4.13 -1.24 20.71
CA GLY A 759 -3.62 -0.34 21.73
C GLY A 759 -2.92 0.90 21.18
N ASN A 760 -2.67 1.87 22.07
CA ASN A 760 -1.90 3.07 21.74
C ASN A 760 -0.42 3.01 22.20
N ARG A 761 0.06 1.85 22.63
CA ARG A 761 1.47 1.61 23.01
C ARG A 761 2.42 1.62 21.83
#